data_7a577f179fa5bc787fb5500dba6fd50c
#
_entry.id   7a577f179fa5bc787fb5500dba6fd50c
#
_cell.length_a   1.000
_cell.length_b   1.000
_cell.length_c   1.000
_cell.angle_alpha   90.00
_cell.angle_beta   90.00
_cell.angle_gamma   90.00
#
_symmetry.space_group_name_H-M   'P 1'
#
loop_
_entity.id
_entity.type
_entity.pdbx_description
1 polymer ?
#
loop_
_entity_poly.entity_id
_entity_poly.type
_entity_poly.pdbx_seq_one_letter_code
_entity_poly.pdbx_strand_id
1 'polypeptide(L)'
;MTNRKQLFWATTALMSGVLMAGAASAQSTGTAAVEIGEVVVTGQRGPRNIDGAIVAETVGKSRSTVTSEFIETQAAGQTINEVLNLVPGMSFTNNDAYGSSGGNIRLHGFDGPRISQTFDGMPLNDSGNYSLYSNQQLDSELIGTASVNTGTTDVDSPTASASGGTINMSSITPMTEFGGRIKASLGDNDFRRVFAQVDSGEFGPWGTRAWLAYSDQSYDKYKGQGDLNKIQYNFKVFQPLRDNGDFVSLAGHWNRNRNNNYADLQLQRNADGSASLANGVTWDSDFDNTYTAPTYRNGVADVDGNSNRYWGLRQNPSDTGNLRAQSRFTLRDNLIFTFDPSFQYTLATGGSGQFVLSETDRLIRGSQTTGGVDLNGDGDTLDSVRVHSTSNTHTQRYGISSSLIWKLSDTQTLRGAYTLDHARHRQTGMYGQIDFSNPTEPRFFDVFAGLHDTDHRIVNLDGYELRSRDRLSYAILNQFAVEYAGRFLEDTLRVNVGVRAPFFKREMNQNCYSQSKSSSVVCSTETAVKQADGTYKLGTRSQSYLAPYEREVEFDDILPNVNVSWNFTGAHWVYGSFAQSLTLPRTDNLYTVFFDTDGDITSPITEPEKTTTYDLGYRYQTGTLIASANVWYTKFDNRIVSRYDQDLGVSFDSNVGDVDLYGFDSQIGWSPVEGLSLYATASYTDSEIANDYLDGTTVIKTGGKSLTETPDWTFGGRVQYETGPLQVGAQVKYTGERWVTDENDLYTEAYTVVNADAKFDLGYFGYKNSSLALRVVNLFDEKYFGSISGATNASRSTYAYRGAPRTLQATVTYAF
;
A
#
# COMPACT_ATOMS: atom_id res chain seq x y z
N MET A 1 14.52 -48.62 -42.62
CA MET A 1 15.03 -47.45 -41.88
C MET A 1 13.84 -46.55 -41.52
N THR A 2 13.08 -47.00 -40.61
CA THR A 2 11.90 -46.31 -40.08
C THR A 2 11.86 -46.63 -38.58
N ASN A 3 11.46 -45.68 -37.78
CA ASN A 3 11.29 -45.73 -36.33
C ASN A 3 12.48 -45.34 -35.44
N ARG A 4 12.87 -44.04 -35.52
CA ARG A 4 13.60 -43.38 -34.41
C ARG A 4 13.13 -41.99 -34.09
N LYS A 5 12.03 -41.50 -34.66
CA LYS A 5 11.49 -40.12 -34.39
C LYS A 5 10.26 -40.10 -33.51
N GLN A 6 9.70 -41.23 -33.08
CA GLN A 6 8.52 -41.26 -32.22
C GLN A 6 8.80 -41.53 -30.73
N LEU A 7 10.07 -41.74 -30.34
CA LEU A 7 10.44 -42.01 -28.94
C LEU A 7 10.92 -40.76 -28.20
N PHE A 8 11.10 -39.62 -28.88
CA PHE A 8 11.57 -38.36 -28.24
C PHE A 8 10.45 -37.43 -27.79
N TRP A 9 9.21 -37.68 -28.22
CA TRP A 9 8.04 -36.87 -27.81
C TRP A 9 7.29 -37.42 -26.58
N ALA A 10 7.56 -38.65 -26.16
CA ALA A 10 6.92 -39.25 -25.00
C ALA A 10 7.68 -39.02 -23.68
N THR A 11 8.94 -38.60 -23.73
CA THR A 11 9.76 -38.35 -22.52
C THR A 11 9.75 -36.92 -22.09
N THR A 12 9.41 -35.96 -22.96
CA THR A 12 9.30 -34.52 -22.58
C THR A 12 7.94 -34.21 -21.93
N ALA A 13 6.90 -35.00 -22.21
CA ALA A 13 5.57 -34.85 -21.60
C ALA A 13 5.47 -35.48 -20.20
N LEU A 14 6.43 -36.32 -19.80
CA LEU A 14 6.43 -36.95 -18.47
C LEU A 14 7.30 -36.22 -17.43
N MET A 15 8.18 -35.30 -17.82
CA MET A 15 8.97 -34.51 -16.87
C MET A 15 8.38 -33.13 -16.56
N SER A 16 7.40 -32.66 -17.33
CA SER A 16 6.64 -31.43 -16.99
C SER A 16 5.46 -31.68 -16.02
N GLY A 17 5.25 -32.91 -15.59
CA GLY A 17 4.13 -33.35 -14.76
C GLY A 17 4.36 -33.45 -13.26
N VAL A 18 5.55 -33.10 -12.76
CA VAL A 18 5.88 -33.28 -11.33
C VAL A 18 6.15 -31.94 -10.60
N LEU A 19 6.06 -30.81 -11.25
CA LEU A 19 6.48 -29.52 -10.67
C LEU A 19 5.36 -28.60 -10.22
N MET A 20 4.15 -29.09 -9.92
CA MET A 20 3.12 -28.25 -9.31
C MET A 20 2.25 -29.03 -8.31
N ALA A 21 2.84 -29.54 -7.27
CA ALA A 21 2.10 -29.87 -6.06
C ALA A 21 2.26 -28.74 -5.02
N GLY A 22 2.12 -27.49 -5.46
CA GLY A 22 1.82 -26.36 -4.62
C GLY A 22 0.34 -26.10 -4.79
N ALA A 23 -0.48 -26.61 -3.87
CA ALA A 23 -1.86 -26.21 -3.78
C ALA A 23 -1.91 -24.68 -3.67
N ALA A 24 -2.33 -23.99 -4.72
CA ALA A 24 -2.86 -22.66 -4.59
C ALA A 24 -4.20 -22.79 -3.86
N SER A 25 -4.12 -22.92 -2.54
CA SER A 25 -5.28 -22.69 -1.69
C SER A 25 -5.60 -21.24 -1.84
N ALA A 26 -6.74 -20.87 -2.38
CA ALA A 26 -7.26 -19.54 -2.27
C ALA A 26 -7.49 -19.28 -0.78
N GLN A 27 -6.64 -18.49 -0.21
CA GLN A 27 -6.61 -18.23 1.23
C GLN A 27 -7.46 -17.00 1.50
N SER A 28 -8.25 -17.03 2.55
CA SER A 28 -9.08 -15.90 2.90
C SER A 28 -8.25 -14.67 3.21
N THR A 29 -7.07 -14.81 3.87
CA THR A 29 -6.21 -13.68 4.28
C THR A 29 -4.75 -13.83 3.87
N GLY A 30 -4.40 -14.79 2.99
CA GLY A 30 -3.00 -15.14 2.74
C GLY A 30 -2.37 -15.96 3.88
N THR A 31 -3.11 -16.33 4.92
CA THR A 31 -2.70 -17.39 5.83
C THR A 31 -2.73 -18.72 5.10
N ALA A 32 -1.89 -19.68 5.47
CA ALA A 32 -1.92 -21.04 4.91
C ALA A 32 -3.20 -21.80 5.33
N ALA A 33 -4.30 -21.07 5.41
CA ALA A 33 -5.60 -21.59 5.76
C ALA A 33 -6.00 -22.60 4.70
N VAL A 34 -6.46 -23.70 5.18
CA VAL A 34 -7.20 -24.69 4.41
C VAL A 34 -8.39 -23.96 3.79
N GLU A 35 -8.43 -23.82 2.48
CA GLU A 35 -9.70 -23.55 1.84
C GLU A 35 -10.67 -24.63 2.25
N ILE A 36 -11.71 -24.18 2.93
CA ILE A 36 -12.77 -25.07 3.39
C ILE A 36 -13.50 -25.54 2.14
N GLY A 37 -13.09 -26.67 1.61
CA GLY A 37 -13.78 -27.33 0.52
C GLY A 37 -13.01 -27.74 -0.71
N GLU A 38 -11.75 -27.39 -0.90
CA GLU A 38 -10.94 -28.05 -1.90
C GLU A 38 -10.09 -29.17 -1.27
N VAL A 39 -10.59 -30.37 -1.34
CA VAL A 39 -9.76 -31.56 -1.28
C VAL A 39 -8.84 -31.47 -2.49
N VAL A 40 -7.56 -31.21 -2.27
CA VAL A 40 -6.55 -31.45 -3.28
C VAL A 40 -6.56 -32.96 -3.55
N VAL A 41 -7.29 -33.34 -4.55
CA VAL A 41 -7.19 -34.66 -5.13
C VAL A 41 -5.81 -34.70 -5.77
N THR A 42 -4.91 -35.43 -5.15
CA THR A 42 -3.58 -35.74 -5.71
C THR A 42 -3.75 -36.19 -7.16
N GLY A 43 -3.36 -35.33 -8.11
CA GLY A 43 -3.42 -35.59 -9.54
C GLY A 43 -4.20 -34.63 -10.40
N GLN A 44 -4.89 -33.62 -9.85
CA GLN A 44 -5.47 -32.55 -10.65
C GLN A 44 -4.52 -31.35 -10.69
N ARG A 45 -4.42 -30.75 -11.89
CA ARG A 45 -3.80 -29.44 -12.13
C ARG A 45 -4.41 -28.42 -11.17
N GLY A 46 -3.61 -27.41 -10.73
CA GLY A 46 -4.10 -26.28 -9.95
C GLY A 46 -5.32 -25.57 -10.57
N PRO A 47 -5.89 -24.54 -9.94
CA PRO A 47 -7.06 -23.84 -10.47
C PRO A 47 -6.83 -23.46 -11.94
N ARG A 48 -7.84 -23.62 -12.78
CA ARG A 48 -7.74 -23.23 -14.20
C ARG A 48 -7.42 -21.76 -14.28
N ASN A 49 -6.44 -21.38 -15.08
CA ASN A 49 -6.08 -19.99 -15.31
C ASN A 49 -5.77 -19.76 -16.79
N ILE A 50 -5.77 -18.50 -17.22
CA ILE A 50 -5.34 -18.06 -18.55
C ILE A 50 -4.13 -17.14 -18.34
N ASP A 51 -2.92 -17.64 -18.60
CA ASP A 51 -1.63 -16.99 -18.48
C ASP A 51 -1.42 -16.25 -17.14
N GLY A 52 -2.00 -16.77 -16.07
CA GLY A 52 -1.96 -16.17 -14.75
C GLY A 52 -2.72 -14.85 -14.58
N ALA A 53 -3.29 -14.28 -15.66
CA ALA A 53 -4.02 -13.01 -15.62
C ALA A 53 -5.43 -13.15 -15.04
N ILE A 54 -6.04 -14.33 -15.17
CA ILE A 54 -7.34 -14.67 -14.61
C ILE A 54 -7.34 -16.12 -14.13
N VAL A 55 -7.85 -16.34 -12.93
CA VAL A 55 -8.01 -17.66 -12.31
C VAL A 55 -9.51 -17.99 -12.18
N ALA A 56 -9.86 -19.26 -12.34
CA ALA A 56 -11.21 -19.75 -12.15
C ALA A 56 -11.58 -19.73 -10.67
N GLU A 57 -12.44 -18.81 -10.27
CA GLU A 57 -12.89 -18.62 -8.89
C GLU A 57 -14.16 -19.42 -8.59
N THR A 58 -14.24 -20.01 -7.40
CA THR A 58 -15.43 -20.79 -6.95
C THR A 58 -16.07 -20.18 -5.71
N VAL A 59 -15.46 -19.16 -5.11
CA VAL A 59 -15.98 -18.48 -3.91
C VAL A 59 -17.25 -17.69 -4.20
N GLY A 60 -18.11 -17.53 -3.21
CA GLY A 60 -19.42 -16.88 -3.35
C GLY A 60 -19.39 -15.35 -3.34
N LYS A 61 -18.26 -14.71 -3.66
CA LYS A 61 -18.06 -13.26 -3.66
C LYS A 61 -17.26 -12.79 -4.87
N SER A 62 -17.28 -11.50 -5.17
CA SER A 62 -16.42 -10.90 -6.20
C SER A 62 -14.95 -11.04 -5.80
N ARG A 63 -14.19 -11.80 -6.58
CA ARG A 63 -12.74 -12.02 -6.42
C ARG A 63 -12.09 -12.11 -7.78
N SER A 64 -10.90 -11.48 -7.88
CA SER A 64 -9.99 -11.63 -9.01
C SER A 64 -8.62 -12.01 -8.50
N THR A 65 -8.02 -13.06 -9.07
CA THR A 65 -6.70 -13.55 -8.67
C THR A 65 -5.76 -13.54 -9.86
N VAL A 66 -4.54 -13.01 -9.63
CA VAL A 66 -3.41 -13.11 -10.57
C VAL A 66 -2.32 -13.99 -9.96
N THR A 67 -1.56 -14.69 -10.84
CA THR A 67 -0.47 -15.58 -10.40
C THR A 67 0.88 -15.04 -10.84
N SER A 68 1.96 -15.65 -10.30
CA SER A 68 3.34 -15.33 -10.68
C SER A 68 3.59 -15.39 -12.19
N GLU A 69 2.85 -16.19 -12.94
CA GLU A 69 2.94 -16.29 -14.40
C GLU A 69 2.65 -14.94 -15.08
N PHE A 70 1.55 -14.27 -14.70
CA PHE A 70 1.23 -12.92 -15.18
C PHE A 70 2.18 -11.87 -14.59
N ILE A 71 2.50 -11.97 -13.29
CA ILE A 71 3.41 -11.03 -12.61
C ILE A 71 4.76 -10.95 -13.32
N GLU A 72 5.30 -12.07 -13.80
CA GLU A 72 6.58 -12.13 -14.49
C GLU A 72 6.59 -11.50 -15.91
N THR A 73 5.44 -11.25 -16.51
CA THR A 73 5.34 -10.51 -17.77
C THR A 73 5.56 -9.00 -17.58
N GLN A 74 5.37 -8.49 -16.37
CA GLN A 74 5.44 -7.06 -16.05
C GLN A 74 6.88 -6.56 -15.96
N ALA A 75 7.07 -5.23 -16.00
CA ALA A 75 8.40 -4.63 -15.93
C ALA A 75 9.07 -4.91 -14.58
N ALA A 76 10.38 -5.20 -14.60
CA ALA A 76 11.14 -5.48 -13.39
C ALA A 76 11.18 -4.25 -12.47
N GLY A 77 11.00 -4.46 -11.17
CA GLY A 77 10.99 -3.42 -10.14
C GLY A 77 9.62 -2.78 -9.87
N GLN A 78 8.62 -3.00 -10.72
CA GLN A 78 7.26 -2.52 -10.48
C GLN A 78 6.63 -3.14 -9.23
N THR A 79 5.75 -2.38 -8.58
CA THR A 79 5.02 -2.85 -7.41
C THR A 79 3.88 -3.78 -7.80
N ILE A 80 3.45 -4.63 -6.88
CA ILE A 80 2.29 -5.50 -7.11
C ILE A 80 1.00 -4.71 -7.39
N ASN A 81 0.86 -3.52 -6.84
CA ASN A 81 -0.31 -2.68 -7.09
C ASN A 81 -0.41 -2.25 -8.55
N GLU A 82 0.73 -1.99 -9.22
CA GLU A 82 0.75 -1.73 -10.67
C GLU A 82 0.36 -2.98 -11.46
N VAL A 83 0.86 -4.14 -11.07
CA VAL A 83 0.49 -5.43 -11.70
C VAL A 83 -1.01 -5.67 -11.61
N LEU A 84 -1.64 -5.34 -10.49
CA LEU A 84 -3.07 -5.49 -10.25
C LEU A 84 -3.94 -4.44 -10.96
N ASN A 85 -3.34 -3.45 -11.61
CA ASN A 85 -4.07 -2.33 -12.25
C ASN A 85 -5.01 -2.78 -13.39
N LEU A 86 -4.83 -3.99 -13.94
CA LEU A 86 -5.76 -4.59 -14.90
C LEU A 86 -6.97 -5.30 -14.25
N VAL A 87 -6.99 -5.52 -12.94
CA VAL A 87 -8.11 -6.14 -12.23
C VAL A 87 -9.33 -5.21 -12.29
N PRO A 88 -10.56 -5.74 -12.48
CA PRO A 88 -11.77 -4.94 -12.47
C PRO A 88 -11.92 -4.09 -11.21
N GLY A 89 -12.43 -2.87 -11.34
CA GLY A 89 -12.66 -1.93 -10.25
C GLY A 89 -11.40 -1.32 -9.62
N MET A 90 -10.21 -1.76 -10.05
CA MET A 90 -8.94 -1.26 -9.52
C MET A 90 -8.33 -0.18 -10.41
N SER A 91 -7.80 0.86 -9.78
CA SER A 91 -6.99 1.89 -10.42
C SER A 91 -5.77 2.16 -9.53
N PHE A 92 -4.59 2.08 -10.13
CA PHE A 92 -3.32 2.42 -9.47
C PHE A 92 -2.51 3.35 -10.35
N THR A 93 -1.97 4.40 -9.77
CA THR A 93 -1.09 5.35 -10.46
C THR A 93 0.24 5.44 -9.73
N ASN A 94 1.33 5.08 -10.41
CA ASN A 94 2.68 5.28 -9.92
C ASN A 94 3.09 6.76 -10.00
N ASN A 95 3.87 7.21 -9.03
CA ASN A 95 4.54 8.51 -9.09
C ASN A 95 5.85 8.46 -9.87
N ASP A 96 6.30 7.27 -10.29
CA ASP A 96 7.51 7.06 -11.08
C ASP A 96 7.39 5.82 -11.98
N ALA A 97 8.37 5.64 -12.87
CA ALA A 97 8.34 4.58 -13.88
C ALA A 97 8.58 3.16 -13.33
N TYR A 98 9.23 3.02 -12.14
CA TYR A 98 9.72 1.74 -11.62
C TYR A 98 9.26 1.42 -10.19
N GLY A 99 8.41 2.27 -9.57
CA GLY A 99 7.70 1.96 -8.34
C GLY A 99 8.44 2.21 -7.03
N SER A 100 9.62 2.85 -7.00
CA SER A 100 10.31 3.19 -5.74
C SER A 100 9.80 4.46 -5.07
N SER A 101 9.06 5.32 -5.79
CA SER A 101 8.48 6.55 -5.23
C SER A 101 7.11 6.34 -4.58
N GLY A 102 6.49 5.18 -4.76
CA GLY A 102 5.12 4.92 -4.34
C GLY A 102 4.07 5.34 -5.37
N GLY A 103 2.82 5.28 -4.99
CA GLY A 103 1.68 5.61 -5.86
C GLY A 103 0.38 5.64 -5.08
N ASN A 104 -0.72 5.87 -5.77
CA ASN A 104 -2.07 5.93 -5.22
C ASN A 104 -2.95 4.80 -5.76
N ILE A 105 -3.63 4.09 -4.86
CA ILE A 105 -4.52 2.97 -5.17
C ILE A 105 -5.98 3.36 -4.90
N ARG A 106 -6.87 2.95 -5.80
CA ARG A 106 -8.33 3.01 -5.65
C ARG A 106 -8.96 1.67 -6.00
N LEU A 107 -9.98 1.30 -5.26
CA LEU A 107 -10.79 0.11 -5.49
C LEU A 107 -12.26 0.47 -5.29
N HIS A 108 -13.08 0.45 -6.36
CA HIS A 108 -14.47 0.91 -6.32
C HIS A 108 -14.65 2.30 -5.68
N GLY A 109 -13.73 3.25 -5.98
CA GLY A 109 -13.76 4.60 -5.40
C GLY A 109 -13.12 4.73 -4.02
N PHE A 110 -12.89 3.64 -3.29
CA PHE A 110 -12.21 3.68 -1.99
C PHE A 110 -10.70 3.87 -2.16
N ASP A 111 -10.11 4.71 -1.33
CA ASP A 111 -8.67 5.01 -1.32
C ASP A 111 -7.87 3.97 -0.51
N GLY A 112 -6.54 4.03 -0.63
CA GLY A 112 -5.63 3.10 0.01
C GLY A 112 -5.86 2.88 1.51
N PRO A 113 -6.09 3.92 2.32
CA PRO A 113 -6.42 3.75 3.74
C PRO A 113 -7.68 2.94 4.04
N ARG A 114 -8.59 2.77 3.07
CA ARG A 114 -9.83 1.98 3.18
C ARG A 114 -9.72 0.59 2.56
N ILE A 115 -8.58 0.24 2.01
CA ILE A 115 -8.29 -1.06 1.41
C ILE A 115 -7.32 -1.82 2.31
N SER A 116 -7.70 -3.00 2.78
CA SER A 116 -6.78 -3.87 3.50
C SER A 116 -5.84 -4.59 2.54
N GLN A 117 -4.55 -4.54 2.81
CA GLN A 117 -3.56 -5.31 2.07
C GLN A 117 -2.80 -6.23 3.01
N THR A 118 -2.72 -7.52 2.67
CA THR A 118 -1.97 -8.51 3.47
C THR A 118 -0.91 -9.21 2.64
N PHE A 119 0.15 -9.66 3.31
CA PHE A 119 1.17 -10.50 2.73
C PHE A 119 1.43 -11.71 3.65
N ASP A 120 1.19 -12.93 3.14
CA ASP A 120 1.18 -14.16 3.92
C ASP A 120 0.35 -14.04 5.22
N GLY A 121 -0.78 -13.34 5.18
CA GLY A 121 -1.67 -13.09 6.31
C GLY A 121 -1.30 -11.92 7.23
N MET A 122 -0.14 -11.31 7.05
CA MET A 122 0.30 -10.14 7.82
C MET A 122 -0.20 -8.84 7.18
N PRO A 123 -0.82 -7.90 7.92
CA PRO A 123 -1.31 -6.64 7.37
C PRO A 123 -0.16 -5.70 6.98
N LEU A 124 -0.27 -5.06 5.81
CA LEU A 124 0.71 -4.11 5.28
C LEU A 124 0.32 -2.63 5.48
N ASN A 125 -0.95 -2.34 5.74
CA ASN A 125 -1.39 -0.99 6.08
C ASN A 125 -0.65 -0.50 7.33
N ASP A 126 -0.21 0.76 7.36
CA ASP A 126 0.39 1.32 8.55
C ASP A 126 -0.60 1.35 9.72
N SER A 127 -0.11 1.27 10.94
CA SER A 127 -0.94 1.19 12.14
C SER A 127 -1.48 2.55 12.61
N GLY A 128 -0.98 3.65 12.04
CA GLY A 128 -1.40 5.00 12.39
C GLY A 128 -2.58 5.47 11.55
N ASN A 129 -2.36 5.61 10.26
CA ASN A 129 -3.31 6.21 9.31
C ASN A 129 -3.83 5.22 8.26
N TYR A 130 -3.51 3.94 8.41
CA TYR A 130 -3.90 2.82 7.51
C TYR A 130 -3.38 2.96 6.07
N SER A 131 -2.44 3.85 5.82
CA SER A 131 -1.86 4.10 4.51
C SER A 131 -1.12 2.88 3.95
N LEU A 132 -1.15 2.75 2.62
CA LEU A 132 -0.43 1.72 1.88
C LEU A 132 0.79 2.32 1.19
N TYR A 133 1.97 1.86 1.55
CA TYR A 133 3.24 2.32 0.97
C TYR A 133 3.79 1.25 0.01
N SER A 134 3.41 1.33 -1.26
CA SER A 134 3.76 0.33 -2.28
C SER A 134 5.28 0.18 -2.47
N ASN A 135 6.05 1.25 -2.29
CA ASN A 135 7.51 1.24 -2.37
C ASN A 135 8.21 0.46 -1.23
N GLN A 136 7.51 0.18 -0.13
CA GLN A 136 8.02 -0.58 1.01
C GLN A 136 7.68 -2.08 0.93
N GLN A 137 6.95 -2.48 -0.10
CA GLN A 137 6.48 -3.85 -0.28
C GLN A 137 7.54 -4.74 -0.95
N LEU A 138 7.30 -6.04 -0.87
CA LEU A 138 8.14 -7.09 -1.43
C LEU A 138 8.31 -6.95 -2.95
N ASP A 139 9.46 -7.37 -3.47
CA ASP A 139 9.67 -7.55 -4.90
C ASP A 139 8.63 -8.50 -5.50
N SER A 140 8.03 -8.09 -6.62
CA SER A 140 6.94 -8.81 -7.26
C SER A 140 7.34 -10.23 -7.70
N GLU A 141 8.63 -10.47 -7.97
CA GLU A 141 9.15 -11.80 -8.30
C GLU A 141 8.97 -12.85 -7.19
N LEU A 142 8.77 -12.41 -5.94
CA LEU A 142 8.60 -13.30 -4.79
C LEU A 142 7.13 -13.54 -4.42
N ILE A 143 6.20 -12.99 -5.21
CA ILE A 143 4.76 -13.15 -5.03
C ILE A 143 4.26 -14.29 -5.92
N GLY A 144 3.69 -15.32 -5.30
CA GLY A 144 3.10 -16.45 -6.00
C GLY A 144 1.69 -16.15 -6.52
N THR A 145 0.87 -15.52 -5.69
CA THR A 145 -0.49 -15.12 -6.02
C THR A 145 -0.86 -13.79 -5.36
N ALA A 146 -1.73 -13.03 -6.00
CA ALA A 146 -2.37 -11.85 -5.43
C ALA A 146 -3.85 -11.86 -5.77
N SER A 147 -4.71 -11.81 -4.75
CA SER A 147 -6.17 -11.86 -4.87
C SER A 147 -6.77 -10.55 -4.39
N VAL A 148 -7.68 -9.98 -5.19
CA VAL A 148 -8.44 -8.78 -4.89
C VAL A 148 -9.88 -9.17 -4.62
N ASN A 149 -10.41 -8.87 -3.43
CA ASN A 149 -11.83 -8.97 -3.11
C ASN A 149 -12.42 -7.56 -3.13
N THR A 150 -13.31 -7.31 -4.07
CA THR A 150 -13.95 -6.00 -4.22
C THR A 150 -15.12 -5.85 -3.25
N GLY A 151 -15.14 -4.76 -2.47
CA GLY A 151 -16.22 -4.42 -1.55
C GLY A 151 -16.47 -5.40 -0.39
N THR A 152 -15.73 -6.51 -0.30
CA THR A 152 -15.93 -7.53 0.73
C THR A 152 -14.65 -7.80 1.51
N THR A 153 -14.81 -8.14 2.78
CA THR A 153 -13.72 -8.46 3.69
C THR A 153 -13.84 -9.89 4.17
N ASP A 154 -12.73 -10.62 4.20
CA ASP A 154 -12.72 -11.95 4.77
C ASP A 154 -12.96 -11.91 6.29
N VAL A 155 -13.62 -12.95 6.83
CA VAL A 155 -13.99 -12.99 8.26
C VAL A 155 -12.78 -12.97 9.21
N ASP A 156 -11.61 -13.39 8.74
CA ASP A 156 -10.36 -13.40 9.50
C ASP A 156 -9.39 -12.26 9.11
N SER A 157 -9.86 -11.25 8.38
CA SER A 157 -9.03 -10.12 7.98
C SER A 157 -8.39 -9.44 9.20
N PRO A 158 -7.03 -9.34 9.26
CA PRO A 158 -6.33 -8.83 10.44
C PRO A 158 -6.27 -7.30 10.50
N THR A 159 -7.21 -6.60 9.88
CA THR A 159 -7.14 -5.14 9.76
C THR A 159 -8.36 -4.45 10.36
N ALA A 160 -8.12 -3.27 10.92
CA ALA A 160 -9.13 -2.33 11.39
C ALA A 160 -9.60 -1.36 10.28
N SER A 161 -9.15 -1.53 9.03
CA SER A 161 -9.53 -0.68 7.91
C SER A 161 -9.65 -1.49 6.63
N ALA A 162 -10.88 -1.74 6.19
CA ALA A 162 -11.18 -2.58 5.02
C ALA A 162 -12.55 -2.27 4.39
N SER A 163 -13.06 -1.04 4.56
CA SER A 163 -14.38 -0.67 3.99
C SER A 163 -14.44 -0.77 2.46
N GLY A 164 -13.30 -0.62 1.77
CA GLY A 164 -13.21 -0.74 0.32
C GLY A 164 -12.92 -2.15 -0.21
N GLY A 165 -12.58 -3.11 0.67
CA GLY A 165 -12.24 -4.48 0.28
C GLY A 165 -10.82 -4.89 0.70
N THR A 166 -10.34 -6.02 0.13
CA THR A 166 -9.05 -6.61 0.54
C THR A 166 -8.20 -7.04 -0.64
N ILE A 167 -6.87 -6.90 -0.50
CA ILE A 167 -5.85 -7.44 -1.40
C ILE A 167 -4.98 -8.40 -0.60
N ASN A 168 -4.99 -9.68 -0.95
CA ASN A 168 -4.26 -10.71 -0.24
C ASN A 168 -3.18 -11.30 -1.12
N MET A 169 -1.93 -11.25 -0.66
CA MET A 169 -0.76 -11.75 -1.37
C MET A 169 -0.13 -12.93 -0.65
N SER A 170 0.34 -13.90 -1.43
CA SER A 170 1.08 -15.04 -0.91
C SER A 170 2.46 -15.12 -1.56
N SER A 171 3.48 -15.39 -0.76
CA SER A 171 4.83 -15.59 -1.27
C SER A 171 4.99 -16.95 -1.96
N ILE A 172 5.95 -17.04 -2.90
CA ILE A 172 6.33 -18.29 -3.52
C ILE A 172 6.81 -19.29 -2.47
N THR A 173 6.54 -20.57 -2.70
CA THR A 173 7.06 -21.66 -1.87
C THR A 173 8.45 -22.07 -2.33
N PRO A 174 9.41 -22.40 -1.42
CA PRO A 174 10.73 -22.89 -1.82
C PRO A 174 10.64 -24.15 -2.68
N MET A 175 11.50 -24.25 -3.69
CA MET A 175 11.56 -25.39 -4.62
C MET A 175 12.05 -26.67 -3.92
N THR A 176 11.66 -27.83 -4.45
CA THR A 176 12.13 -29.15 -3.97
C THR A 176 13.51 -29.49 -4.49
N GLU A 177 13.94 -28.92 -5.60
CA GLU A 177 15.25 -29.10 -6.20
C GLU A 177 16.13 -27.88 -5.96
N PHE A 178 17.45 -28.09 -5.84
CA PHE A 178 18.41 -26.99 -5.78
C PHE A 178 18.40 -26.23 -7.11
N GLY A 179 18.39 -24.90 -7.02
CA GLY A 179 18.41 -24.06 -8.17
C GLY A 179 18.40 -22.57 -7.80
N GLY A 180 18.22 -21.74 -8.80
CA GLY A 180 18.12 -20.30 -8.57
C GLY A 180 17.99 -19.52 -9.85
N ARG A 181 17.84 -18.20 -9.69
CA ARG A 181 17.77 -17.28 -10.82
C ARG A 181 18.44 -15.96 -10.49
N ILE A 182 19.07 -15.38 -11.50
CA ILE A 182 19.63 -14.02 -11.47
C ILE A 182 18.97 -13.24 -12.61
N LYS A 183 18.43 -12.07 -12.28
CA LYS A 183 17.89 -11.12 -13.25
C LYS A 183 18.75 -9.87 -13.23
N ALA A 184 19.22 -9.42 -14.39
CA ALA A 184 19.89 -8.14 -14.59
C ALA A 184 19.06 -7.30 -15.53
N SER A 185 18.68 -6.09 -15.11
CA SER A 185 17.82 -5.20 -15.85
C SER A 185 18.48 -3.84 -16.06
N LEU A 186 18.31 -3.28 -17.24
CA LEU A 186 18.71 -1.93 -17.63
C LEU A 186 17.52 -1.22 -18.27
N GLY A 187 17.44 0.08 -18.17
CA GLY A 187 16.34 0.85 -18.77
C GLY A 187 16.61 2.34 -18.86
N ASP A 188 15.60 3.08 -19.27
CA ASP A 188 15.63 4.53 -19.31
C ASP A 188 15.86 5.14 -17.93
N ASN A 189 16.29 6.39 -17.88
CA ASN A 189 16.63 7.11 -16.64
C ASN A 189 17.75 6.42 -15.84
N ASP A 190 18.75 5.88 -16.52
CA ASP A 190 19.87 5.13 -15.94
C ASP A 190 19.42 3.97 -15.02
N PHE A 191 18.26 3.38 -15.30
CA PHE A 191 17.73 2.28 -14.52
C PHE A 191 18.67 1.08 -14.55
N ARG A 192 19.03 0.63 -13.37
CA ARG A 192 19.84 -0.57 -13.15
C ARG A 192 19.23 -1.38 -12.02
N ARG A 193 19.05 -2.66 -12.26
CA ARG A 193 18.57 -3.58 -11.22
C ARG A 193 19.21 -4.94 -11.33
N VAL A 194 19.60 -5.48 -10.20
CA VAL A 194 19.98 -6.88 -10.04
C VAL A 194 19.00 -7.52 -9.05
N PHE A 195 18.48 -8.68 -9.42
CA PHE A 195 17.73 -9.55 -8.54
C PHE A 195 18.36 -10.94 -8.58
N ALA A 196 18.60 -11.54 -7.42
CA ALA A 196 19.14 -12.89 -7.30
C ALA A 196 18.31 -13.70 -6.30
N GLN A 197 17.95 -14.93 -6.66
CA GLN A 197 17.27 -15.90 -5.79
C GLN A 197 17.99 -17.23 -5.87
N VAL A 198 18.19 -17.89 -4.74
CA VAL A 198 18.73 -19.24 -4.64
C VAL A 198 17.76 -20.06 -3.80
N ASP A 199 17.40 -21.23 -4.30
CA ASP A 199 16.60 -22.24 -3.63
C ASP A 199 17.52 -23.40 -3.21
N SER A 200 17.36 -23.86 -1.96
CA SER A 200 18.22 -24.91 -1.40
C SER A 200 17.89 -26.31 -1.93
N GLY A 201 16.71 -26.49 -2.54
CA GLY A 201 16.13 -27.81 -2.66
C GLY A 201 15.78 -28.40 -1.28
N GLU A 202 15.32 -29.64 -1.26
CA GLU A 202 15.12 -30.36 -0.01
C GLU A 202 16.45 -30.78 0.62
N PHE A 203 16.60 -30.49 1.91
CA PHE A 203 17.80 -30.86 2.67
C PHE A 203 17.43 -31.43 4.05
N GLY A 204 18.35 -32.19 4.61
CA GLY A 204 18.13 -32.88 5.87
C GLY A 204 17.12 -34.05 5.77
N PRO A 205 16.85 -34.73 6.90
CA PRO A 205 16.01 -35.92 6.90
C PRO A 205 14.51 -35.63 6.85
N TRP A 206 14.10 -34.35 6.94
CA TRP A 206 12.70 -33.98 7.06
C TRP A 206 12.16 -33.18 5.84
N GLY A 207 12.93 -33.08 4.74
CA GLY A 207 12.52 -32.34 3.54
C GLY A 207 12.39 -30.83 3.76
N THR A 208 13.24 -30.26 4.63
CA THR A 208 13.33 -28.80 4.83
C THR A 208 13.79 -28.17 3.53
N ARG A 209 13.20 -27.04 3.16
CA ARG A 209 13.60 -26.28 1.98
C ARG A 209 13.52 -24.77 2.25
N ALA A 210 14.36 -24.02 1.56
CA ALA A 210 14.44 -22.58 1.76
C ALA A 210 14.79 -21.86 0.46
N TRP A 211 14.41 -20.60 0.36
CA TRP A 211 15.01 -19.68 -0.60
C TRP A 211 15.52 -18.42 0.10
N LEU A 212 16.54 -17.83 -0.52
CA LEU A 212 17.09 -16.53 -0.18
C LEU A 212 17.07 -15.65 -1.44
N ALA A 213 16.64 -14.40 -1.32
CA ALA A 213 16.63 -13.45 -2.43
C ALA A 213 17.21 -12.09 -2.02
N TYR A 214 17.86 -11.45 -2.97
CA TYR A 214 18.43 -10.11 -2.87
C TYR A 214 18.05 -9.31 -4.09
N SER A 215 17.75 -8.04 -3.92
CA SER A 215 17.63 -7.08 -5.02
C SER A 215 18.27 -5.76 -4.68
N ASP A 216 18.83 -5.11 -5.72
CA ASP A 216 19.37 -3.76 -5.69
C ASP A 216 18.92 -3.03 -6.96
N GLN A 217 18.28 -1.87 -6.77
CA GLN A 217 17.67 -1.09 -7.83
C GLN A 217 18.03 0.38 -7.65
N SER A 218 18.49 1.02 -8.73
CA SER A 218 18.76 2.45 -8.77
C SER A 218 18.36 3.04 -10.11
N TYR A 219 17.90 4.29 -10.11
CA TYR A 219 17.58 5.06 -11.33
C TYR A 219 17.40 6.54 -11.02
N ASP A 220 17.57 7.36 -12.06
CA ASP A 220 17.30 8.79 -11.98
C ASP A 220 15.82 9.11 -12.10
N LYS A 221 15.40 10.24 -11.54
CA LYS A 221 14.06 10.75 -11.78
C LYS A 221 13.86 11.03 -13.26
N TYR A 222 12.70 10.65 -13.80
CA TYR A 222 12.37 10.97 -15.22
C TYR A 222 12.14 12.47 -15.43
N LYS A 223 12.00 13.24 -14.35
CA LYS A 223 11.87 14.71 -14.39
C LYS A 223 12.51 15.31 -13.15
N GLY A 224 13.40 16.27 -13.36
CA GLY A 224 14.22 16.88 -12.31
C GLY A 224 15.45 16.09 -11.96
N GLN A 225 16.32 16.69 -11.13
CA GLN A 225 17.50 16.05 -10.58
C GLN A 225 17.13 15.15 -9.41
N GLY A 226 17.99 14.16 -9.12
CA GLY A 226 17.85 13.23 -8.01
C GLY A 226 17.57 11.81 -8.45
N ASP A 227 17.78 10.90 -7.54
CA ASP A 227 17.78 9.47 -7.75
C ASP A 227 16.85 8.73 -6.79
N LEU A 228 16.53 7.50 -7.15
CA LEU A 228 15.74 6.58 -6.34
C LEU A 228 16.51 5.27 -6.22
N ASN A 229 16.72 4.85 -4.96
CA ASN A 229 17.49 3.65 -4.62
C ASN A 229 16.69 2.75 -3.71
N LYS A 230 16.64 1.45 -4.01
CA LYS A 230 15.94 0.43 -3.25
C LYS A 230 16.77 -0.84 -3.14
N ILE A 231 16.98 -1.32 -1.92
CA ILE A 231 17.67 -2.59 -1.64
C ILE A 231 16.74 -3.47 -0.83
N GLN A 232 16.65 -4.75 -1.20
CA GLN A 232 15.86 -5.72 -0.45
C GLN A 232 16.63 -7.01 -0.17
N TYR A 233 16.32 -7.59 1.00
CA TYR A 233 16.74 -8.92 1.41
C TYR A 233 15.50 -9.71 1.83
N ASN A 234 15.33 -10.90 1.30
CA ASN A 234 14.16 -11.72 1.55
C ASN A 234 14.56 -13.18 1.73
N PHE A 235 13.83 -13.90 2.58
CA PHE A 235 14.01 -15.34 2.72
C PHE A 235 12.70 -16.03 3.11
N LYS A 236 12.62 -17.31 2.82
CA LYS A 236 11.57 -18.20 3.35
C LYS A 236 12.15 -19.58 3.62
N VAL A 237 11.85 -20.14 4.79
CA VAL A 237 12.13 -21.52 5.15
C VAL A 237 10.79 -22.23 5.30
N PHE A 238 10.67 -23.40 4.73
CA PHE A 238 9.48 -24.25 4.78
C PHE A 238 9.86 -25.64 5.29
N GLN A 239 9.14 -26.09 6.30
CA GLN A 239 9.33 -27.40 6.92
C GLN A 239 8.02 -28.18 6.86
N PRO A 240 7.89 -29.22 6.01
CA PRO A 240 6.81 -30.17 6.14
C PRO A 240 7.00 -30.98 7.44
N LEU A 241 5.91 -31.21 8.17
CA LEU A 241 5.95 -31.93 9.45
C LEU A 241 5.50 -33.39 9.30
N ARG A 242 4.56 -33.64 8.38
CA ARG A 242 3.95 -34.96 8.11
C ARG A 242 3.46 -34.96 6.66
N ASP A 243 3.14 -36.18 6.18
CA ASP A 243 2.58 -36.37 4.83
C ASP A 243 1.10 -35.94 4.69
N ASN A 244 0.49 -35.43 5.75
CA ASN A 244 -0.92 -34.98 5.79
C ASN A 244 -1.09 -33.50 5.46
N GLY A 245 -0.03 -32.82 5.00
CA GLY A 245 -0.02 -31.38 4.68
C GLY A 245 0.25 -30.47 5.88
N ASP A 246 0.63 -31.01 7.04
CA ASP A 246 1.08 -30.21 8.18
C ASP A 246 2.45 -29.60 7.88
N PHE A 247 2.63 -28.34 8.26
CA PHE A 247 3.88 -27.63 8.04
C PHE A 247 4.07 -26.47 9.03
N VAL A 248 5.28 -25.97 9.08
CA VAL A 248 5.63 -24.65 9.58
C VAL A 248 6.49 -23.93 8.55
N SER A 249 6.34 -22.63 8.43
CA SER A 249 7.23 -21.81 7.63
C SER A 249 7.57 -20.50 8.34
N LEU A 250 8.75 -19.98 8.05
CA LEU A 250 9.21 -18.67 8.50
C LEU A 250 9.72 -17.89 7.30
N ALA A 251 9.22 -16.68 7.11
CA ALA A 251 9.68 -15.79 6.07
C ALA A 251 10.08 -14.43 6.65
N GLY A 252 11.06 -13.80 6.02
CA GLY A 252 11.53 -12.48 6.40
C GLY A 252 11.72 -11.58 5.20
N HIS A 253 11.59 -10.30 5.44
CA HIS A 253 11.74 -9.22 4.49
C HIS A 253 12.46 -8.05 5.15
N TRP A 254 13.41 -7.46 4.44
CA TRP A 254 14.02 -6.19 4.78
C TRP A 254 14.12 -5.32 3.53
N ASN A 255 13.72 -4.06 3.64
CA ASN A 255 13.71 -3.09 2.57
C ASN A 255 14.30 -1.77 3.03
N ARG A 256 15.17 -1.19 2.21
CA ARG A 256 15.77 0.13 2.41
C ARG A 256 15.52 0.97 1.17
N ASN A 257 14.81 2.09 1.34
CA ASN A 257 14.62 3.09 0.30
C ASN A 257 15.37 4.37 0.63
N ARG A 258 15.98 4.98 -0.39
CA ARG A 258 16.59 6.31 -0.35
C ARG A 258 16.16 7.03 -1.63
N ASN A 259 15.12 7.80 -1.54
CA ASN A 259 14.43 8.34 -2.71
C ASN A 259 14.33 9.85 -2.63
N ASN A 260 14.70 10.55 -3.69
CA ASN A 260 14.33 11.95 -3.86
C ASN A 260 12.88 12.07 -4.31
N ASN A 261 12.16 13.04 -3.75
CA ASN A 261 10.75 13.23 -4.07
C ASN A 261 10.57 13.84 -5.47
N TYR A 262 9.54 13.39 -6.19
CA TYR A 262 9.03 14.15 -7.33
C TYR A 262 8.30 15.39 -6.85
N ALA A 263 8.28 16.44 -7.68
CA ALA A 263 7.47 17.62 -7.42
C ALA A 263 6.03 17.38 -7.87
N ASP A 264 5.09 17.68 -7.00
CA ASP A 264 3.69 17.84 -7.33
C ASP A 264 3.46 19.15 -8.09
N LEU A 265 2.48 19.18 -8.97
CA LEU A 265 2.14 20.31 -9.82
C LEU A 265 0.82 20.90 -9.38
N GLN A 266 0.78 22.21 -9.18
CA GLN A 266 -0.48 22.89 -8.88
C GLN A 266 -1.38 22.88 -10.12
N LEU A 267 -2.65 22.56 -9.89
CA LEU A 267 -3.69 22.57 -10.91
C LEU A 267 -4.45 23.89 -10.89
N GLN A 268 -5.01 24.24 -12.05
CA GLN A 268 -5.97 25.33 -12.21
C GLN A 268 -7.16 24.86 -13.04
N ARG A 269 -8.31 25.49 -12.82
CA ARG A 269 -9.55 25.19 -13.53
C ARG A 269 -9.63 25.95 -14.85
N ASN A 270 -9.87 25.27 -15.95
CA ASN A 270 -10.21 25.84 -17.25
C ASN A 270 -11.70 26.24 -17.30
N ALA A 271 -12.09 26.96 -18.36
CA ALA A 271 -13.47 27.46 -18.54
C ALA A 271 -14.51 26.33 -18.63
N ASP A 272 -14.11 25.15 -19.11
CA ASP A 272 -14.94 23.94 -19.23
C ASP A 272 -14.95 23.07 -17.98
N GLY A 273 -14.17 23.44 -16.94
CA GLY A 273 -14.03 22.67 -15.70
C GLY A 273 -12.87 21.66 -15.70
N SER A 274 -12.20 21.44 -16.83
CA SER A 274 -11.03 20.58 -16.89
C SER A 274 -9.84 21.18 -16.15
N ALA A 275 -8.92 20.31 -15.69
CA ALA A 275 -7.69 20.70 -15.02
C ALA A 275 -6.57 20.99 -16.03
N SER A 276 -5.84 22.06 -15.79
CA SER A 276 -4.56 22.36 -16.45
C SER A 276 -3.51 22.73 -15.40
N LEU A 277 -2.24 22.85 -15.82
CA LEU A 277 -1.17 23.27 -14.95
C LEU A 277 -1.25 24.78 -14.67
N ALA A 278 -1.14 25.17 -13.39
CA ALA A 278 -1.24 26.55 -12.94
C ALA A 278 0.06 27.33 -13.11
N ASN A 279 -0.02 28.65 -13.07
CA ASN A 279 1.08 29.61 -12.92
C ASN A 279 2.17 29.51 -14.01
N GLY A 280 1.78 29.19 -15.25
CA GLY A 280 2.73 29.08 -16.38
C GLY A 280 3.63 27.84 -16.32
N VAL A 281 3.38 26.92 -15.40
CA VAL A 281 4.02 25.61 -15.36
C VAL A 281 3.61 24.84 -16.59
N THR A 282 4.56 24.16 -17.23
CA THR A 282 4.32 23.29 -18.38
C THR A 282 4.60 21.84 -17.99
N TRP A 283 4.21 20.89 -18.83
CA TRP A 283 4.51 19.47 -18.62
C TRP A 283 6.01 19.20 -18.51
N ASP A 284 6.84 20.04 -19.17
CA ASP A 284 8.29 19.93 -19.17
C ASP A 284 8.98 20.77 -18.10
N SER A 285 8.24 21.51 -17.30
CA SER A 285 8.82 22.33 -16.23
C SER A 285 9.56 21.47 -15.22
N ASP A 286 10.70 21.96 -14.80
CA ASP A 286 11.54 21.42 -13.75
C ASP A 286 11.69 22.43 -12.62
N PHE A 287 11.86 21.97 -11.38
CA PHE A 287 11.80 22.85 -10.22
C PHE A 287 13.06 22.74 -9.36
N ASP A 288 13.56 23.93 -8.95
CA ASP A 288 14.51 24.11 -7.86
C ASP A 288 15.72 23.17 -7.89
N ASN A 289 16.41 23.18 -9.04
CA ASN A 289 17.60 22.38 -9.27
C ASN A 289 18.88 23.00 -8.77
N THR A 290 18.83 24.26 -8.31
CA THR A 290 20.01 25.01 -7.89
C THR A 290 19.93 25.36 -6.42
N TYR A 291 21.06 25.35 -5.77
CA TYR A 291 21.28 25.80 -4.41
C TYR A 291 22.61 26.55 -4.32
N THR A 292 22.68 27.57 -3.48
CA THR A 292 23.94 28.24 -3.13
C THR A 292 23.90 28.60 -1.66
N ALA A 293 24.66 27.86 -0.86
CA ALA A 293 24.75 28.11 0.57
C ALA A 293 25.35 29.50 0.82
N PRO A 294 24.87 30.25 1.82
CA PRO A 294 25.51 31.47 2.26
C PRO A 294 26.97 31.22 2.63
N THR A 295 27.81 32.24 2.47
CA THR A 295 29.16 32.22 2.97
C THR A 295 29.12 32.77 4.39
N TYR A 296 28.82 31.93 5.36
CA TYR A 296 28.74 32.33 6.75
C TYR A 296 30.08 32.91 7.24
N ARG A 297 30.00 34.05 7.95
CA ARG A 297 31.17 34.82 8.33
C ARG A 297 30.96 35.43 9.71
N ASN A 298 31.87 35.18 10.61
CA ASN A 298 31.83 35.76 11.93
C ASN A 298 31.64 37.30 11.95
N GLY A 299 30.67 37.79 12.71
CA GLY A 299 30.27 39.19 12.82
C GLY A 299 29.38 39.74 11.73
N VAL A 300 28.83 38.86 10.85
CA VAL A 300 27.93 39.23 9.76
C VAL A 300 26.67 38.38 9.85
N ALA A 301 25.49 39.00 9.88
CA ALA A 301 24.23 38.29 9.88
C ALA A 301 23.93 37.79 8.47
N ASP A 302 24.08 36.53 8.26
CA ASP A 302 23.80 35.84 7.01
C ASP A 302 22.46 35.04 7.11
N VAL A 303 21.71 34.93 6.01
CA VAL A 303 20.41 34.22 5.94
C VAL A 303 20.39 33.30 4.74
N ASP A 304 20.05 32.05 4.95
CA ASP A 304 19.77 31.12 3.86
C ASP A 304 18.45 31.47 3.15
N GLY A 305 18.55 32.11 2.01
CA GLY A 305 17.41 32.53 1.16
C GLY A 305 17.03 31.53 0.08
N ASN A 306 17.65 30.35 0.04
CA ASN A 306 17.33 29.35 -0.99
C ASN A 306 15.91 28.80 -0.84
N SER A 307 15.38 28.28 -1.93
CA SER A 307 14.08 27.59 -1.94
C SER A 307 14.11 26.35 -1.06
N ASN A 308 13.00 26.06 -0.38
CA ASN A 308 12.80 24.81 0.36
C ASN A 308 12.41 23.64 -0.58
N ARG A 309 12.42 23.85 -1.90
CA ARG A 309 12.10 22.83 -2.91
C ARG A 309 13.34 22.21 -3.57
N TYR A 310 14.55 22.61 -3.16
CA TYR A 310 15.78 22.06 -3.71
C TYR A 310 15.78 20.53 -3.59
N TRP A 311 16.05 19.84 -4.69
CA TRP A 311 15.88 18.40 -4.82
C TRP A 311 16.74 17.58 -3.83
N GLY A 312 18.01 17.99 -3.57
CA GLY A 312 18.94 17.25 -2.71
C GLY A 312 18.52 17.22 -1.23
N LEU A 313 17.67 18.18 -0.81
CA LEU A 313 17.10 18.26 0.54
C LEU A 313 15.59 17.86 0.56
N ARG A 314 15.12 17.11 -0.44
CA ARG A 314 13.77 16.55 -0.51
C ARG A 314 13.84 15.04 -0.70
N GLN A 315 13.83 14.31 0.40
CA GLN A 315 13.96 12.87 0.42
C GLN A 315 12.82 12.21 1.20
N ASN A 316 12.49 10.98 0.83
CA ASN A 316 11.52 10.12 1.51
C ASN A 316 12.16 8.77 1.85
N PRO A 317 13.08 8.73 2.82
CA PRO A 317 13.78 7.52 3.19
C PRO A 317 12.90 6.60 4.03
N SER A 318 13.10 5.28 3.88
CA SER A 318 12.53 4.29 4.76
C SER A 318 13.42 3.06 4.93
N ASP A 319 13.42 2.51 6.14
CA ASP A 319 13.98 1.23 6.52
C ASP A 319 12.86 0.40 7.13
N THR A 320 12.43 -0.65 6.42
CA THR A 320 11.27 -1.46 6.79
C THR A 320 11.58 -2.94 6.73
N GLY A 321 10.95 -3.72 7.59
CA GLY A 321 11.16 -5.14 7.58
C GLY A 321 10.08 -5.90 8.32
N ASN A 322 10.02 -7.21 8.10
CA ASN A 322 9.11 -8.08 8.81
C ASN A 322 9.64 -9.50 8.93
N LEU A 323 9.14 -10.19 9.93
CA LEU A 323 9.20 -11.63 10.08
C LEU A 323 7.77 -12.14 10.19
N ARG A 324 7.44 -13.21 9.49
CA ARG A 324 6.13 -13.83 9.53
C ARG A 324 6.24 -15.34 9.45
N ALA A 325 5.51 -16.02 10.32
CA ALA A 325 5.42 -17.45 10.30
C ALA A 325 4.02 -17.89 9.83
N GLN A 326 3.94 -19.04 9.22
CA GLN A 326 2.70 -19.71 8.87
C GLN A 326 2.78 -21.15 9.32
N SER A 327 1.66 -21.70 9.80
CA SER A 327 1.62 -23.06 10.29
C SER A 327 0.30 -23.75 9.97
N ARG A 328 0.36 -25.08 9.96
CA ARG A 328 -0.81 -25.94 9.92
C ARG A 328 -0.52 -27.20 10.74
N PHE A 329 -1.40 -27.50 11.68
CA PHE A 329 -1.30 -28.66 12.57
C PHE A 329 -2.62 -29.43 12.56
N THR A 330 -2.61 -30.65 12.11
CA THR A 330 -3.73 -31.60 12.25
C THR A 330 -3.71 -32.19 13.65
N LEU A 331 -4.57 -31.64 14.54
CA LEU A 331 -4.70 -32.10 15.93
C LEU A 331 -5.44 -33.46 16.01
N ARG A 332 -6.44 -33.62 15.12
CA ARG A 332 -7.23 -34.85 14.91
C ARG A 332 -7.65 -34.86 13.42
N ASP A 333 -8.11 -36.00 12.93
CA ASP A 333 -8.53 -36.15 11.52
C ASP A 333 -9.53 -35.09 11.06
N ASN A 334 -10.34 -34.59 11.99
CA ASN A 334 -11.35 -33.57 11.73
C ASN A 334 -11.07 -32.22 12.39
N LEU A 335 -9.87 -31.99 12.96
CA LEU A 335 -9.56 -30.76 13.67
C LEU A 335 -8.17 -30.24 13.29
N ILE A 336 -8.13 -29.07 12.67
CA ILE A 336 -6.89 -28.41 12.24
C ILE A 336 -6.73 -27.11 13.03
N PHE A 337 -5.50 -26.82 13.41
CA PHE A 337 -5.11 -25.59 14.10
C PHE A 337 -4.04 -24.86 13.28
N THR A 338 -4.16 -23.53 13.20
CA THR A 338 -3.13 -22.65 12.63
C THR A 338 -2.72 -21.61 13.67
N PHE A 339 -1.43 -21.23 13.66
CA PHE A 339 -0.87 -20.19 14.50
C PHE A 339 0.22 -19.48 13.75
N ASP A 340 -0.08 -18.26 13.30
CA ASP A 340 0.70 -17.48 12.36
C ASP A 340 1.12 -16.13 12.99
N PRO A 341 2.20 -16.11 13.80
CA PRO A 341 2.73 -14.90 14.39
C PRO A 341 3.51 -14.07 13.36
N SER A 342 3.49 -12.75 13.55
CA SER A 342 4.26 -11.81 12.74
C SER A 342 4.86 -10.69 13.57
N PHE A 343 5.94 -10.12 13.05
CA PHE A 343 6.58 -8.92 13.57
C PHE A 343 6.90 -7.98 12.42
N GLN A 344 6.64 -6.68 12.61
CA GLN A 344 7.00 -5.63 11.63
C GLN A 344 7.82 -4.54 12.31
N TYR A 345 8.77 -4.03 11.57
CA TYR A 345 9.57 -2.86 11.89
C TYR A 345 9.44 -1.83 10.78
N THR A 346 9.21 -0.58 11.13
CA THR A 346 9.21 0.55 10.20
C THR A 346 9.93 1.73 10.83
N LEU A 347 10.94 2.24 10.13
CA LEU A 347 11.50 3.56 10.33
C LEU A 347 11.39 4.30 8.99
N ALA A 348 10.56 5.32 8.94
CA ALA A 348 10.33 6.08 7.73
C ALA A 348 10.15 7.56 8.06
N THR A 349 10.45 8.44 7.11
CA THR A 349 10.03 9.83 7.20
C THR A 349 9.04 10.15 6.09
N GLY A 350 7.92 10.77 6.44
CA GLY A 350 6.84 11.15 5.50
C GLY A 350 7.20 12.35 4.61
N GLY A 351 8.42 12.39 4.14
CA GLY A 351 9.06 13.50 3.45
C GLY A 351 9.94 14.32 4.39
N SER A 352 11.17 14.59 3.97
CA SER A 352 12.07 15.48 4.69
C SER A 352 11.62 16.92 4.49
N GLY A 353 11.24 17.57 5.58
CA GLY A 353 11.07 19.01 5.64
C GLY A 353 12.41 19.71 5.85
N GLN A 354 12.45 20.98 5.53
CA GLN A 354 13.54 21.86 5.84
C GLN A 354 13.00 23.26 6.06
N PHE A 355 13.61 24.01 6.93
CA PHE A 355 13.26 25.41 7.16
C PHE A 355 14.48 26.18 7.66
N VAL A 356 14.39 27.51 7.61
CA VAL A 356 15.44 28.39 8.09
C VAL A 356 15.19 28.71 9.56
N LEU A 357 16.13 28.39 10.42
CA LEU A 357 16.08 28.60 11.87
C LEU A 357 17.09 29.66 12.28
N SER A 358 16.63 30.71 12.94
CA SER A 358 17.54 31.71 13.53
C SER A 358 18.27 31.09 14.72
N GLU A 359 19.57 31.34 14.83
CA GLU A 359 20.44 30.91 15.94
C GLU A 359 20.00 31.45 17.30
N THR A 360 19.22 32.53 17.29
CA THR A 360 18.59 33.13 18.47
C THR A 360 17.08 32.92 18.54
N ASP A 361 16.53 31.96 17.77
CA ASP A 361 15.11 31.60 17.87
C ASP A 361 14.72 31.18 19.28
N ARG A 362 13.47 31.34 19.65
CA ARG A 362 12.96 30.92 20.97
C ARG A 362 13.09 29.41 21.21
N LEU A 363 13.03 28.59 20.18
CA LEU A 363 13.28 27.15 20.31
C LEU A 363 14.74 26.88 20.71
N ILE A 364 15.68 27.64 20.14
CA ILE A 364 17.09 27.59 20.44
C ILE A 364 17.39 28.10 21.86
N ARG A 365 16.72 29.18 22.27
CA ARG A 365 16.90 29.74 23.62
C ARG A 365 16.27 28.89 24.70
N GLY A 366 15.18 28.19 24.39
CA GLY A 366 14.44 27.39 25.38
C GLY A 366 13.95 28.26 26.55
N SER A 367 14.33 27.95 27.77
CA SER A 367 13.98 28.70 28.99
C SER A 367 14.71 30.03 29.14
N GLN A 368 15.76 30.28 28.33
CA GLN A 368 16.59 31.48 28.42
C GLN A 368 15.93 32.66 27.71
N THR A 369 16.13 33.87 28.23
CA THR A 369 15.62 35.12 27.62
C THR A 369 16.51 35.68 26.54
N THR A 370 17.80 35.33 26.58
CA THR A 370 18.86 35.83 25.67
C THR A 370 19.80 34.68 25.31
N GLY A 371 20.69 34.91 24.35
CA GLY A 371 21.63 33.92 23.87
C GLY A 371 21.19 33.25 22.58
N GLY A 372 22.04 32.35 22.10
CA GLY A 372 21.81 31.57 20.86
C GLY A 372 22.79 30.41 20.80
N VAL A 373 22.64 29.59 19.77
CA VAL A 373 23.54 28.49 19.45
C VAL A 373 24.08 28.73 18.05
N ASP A 374 25.38 28.73 17.89
CA ASP A 374 26.08 28.77 16.62
C ASP A 374 25.75 27.47 15.87
N LEU A 375 24.90 27.52 14.84
CA LEU A 375 24.42 26.35 14.10
C LEU A 375 25.28 26.02 12.88
N ASN A 376 26.05 26.97 12.38
CA ASN A 376 26.88 26.84 11.19
C ASN A 376 28.39 26.79 11.50
N GLY A 377 28.81 27.10 12.73
CA GLY A 377 30.18 26.98 13.21
C GLY A 377 31.11 28.16 12.83
N ASP A 378 30.55 29.32 12.50
CA ASP A 378 31.33 30.50 12.10
C ASP A 378 31.84 31.35 13.27
N GLY A 379 31.36 31.09 14.49
CA GLY A 379 31.82 31.68 15.73
C GLY A 379 30.95 32.81 16.25
N ASP A 380 29.73 33.04 15.70
CA ASP A 380 28.78 33.98 16.27
C ASP A 380 27.37 33.35 16.39
N THR A 381 26.31 34.10 16.57
CA THR A 381 24.92 33.65 16.66
C THR A 381 23.98 34.65 16.00
N LEU A 382 24.41 35.24 14.89
CA LEU A 382 23.65 36.27 14.17
C LEU A 382 22.84 35.70 13.01
N ASP A 383 23.04 34.46 12.68
CA ASP A 383 22.62 33.85 11.44
C ASP A 383 21.22 33.22 11.48
N SER A 384 20.68 32.97 10.30
CA SER A 384 19.52 32.12 10.07
C SER A 384 19.90 30.98 9.13
N VAL A 385 20.05 29.81 9.71
CA VAL A 385 20.63 28.62 9.08
C VAL A 385 19.54 27.65 8.66
N ARG A 386 19.67 27.04 7.50
CA ARG A 386 18.76 25.99 7.05
C ARG A 386 19.02 24.70 7.83
N VAL A 387 17.96 24.12 8.33
CA VAL A 387 17.99 22.90 9.13
C VAL A 387 17.07 21.84 8.57
N HIS A 388 17.40 20.58 8.78
CA HIS A 388 16.58 19.43 8.47
C HIS A 388 15.47 19.29 9.52
N SER A 389 14.22 19.10 9.07
CA SER A 389 13.07 18.78 9.91
C SER A 389 12.37 17.55 9.35
N THR A 390 12.34 16.49 10.12
CA THR A 390 11.75 15.22 9.69
C THR A 390 10.30 15.06 10.14
N SER A 391 9.60 14.12 9.50
CA SER A 391 8.34 13.56 9.96
C SER A 391 8.53 12.05 10.16
N ASN A 392 9.34 11.70 11.15
CA ASN A 392 9.72 10.32 11.41
C ASN A 392 8.56 9.53 12.01
N THR A 393 8.38 8.31 11.50
CA THR A 393 7.53 7.27 12.05
C THR A 393 8.38 6.06 12.37
N HIS A 394 8.37 5.63 13.63
CA HIS A 394 9.06 4.43 14.11
C HIS A 394 8.04 3.49 14.71
N THR A 395 7.73 2.40 13.99
CA THR A 395 6.71 1.42 14.37
C THR A 395 7.35 0.06 14.64
N GLN A 396 6.91 -0.55 15.73
CA GLN A 396 7.12 -1.96 16.05
C GLN A 396 5.74 -2.59 16.22
N ARG A 397 5.41 -3.60 15.42
CA ARG A 397 4.09 -4.20 15.37
C ARG A 397 4.20 -5.71 15.49
N TYR A 398 3.39 -6.28 16.38
CA TYR A 398 3.29 -7.71 16.66
C TYR A 398 1.90 -8.17 16.24
N GLY A 399 1.83 -9.23 15.46
CA GLY A 399 0.58 -9.81 15.00
C GLY A 399 0.48 -11.29 15.33
N ILE A 400 -0.73 -11.78 15.53
CA ILE A 400 -1.07 -13.19 15.58
C ILE A 400 -2.36 -13.37 14.78
N SER A 401 -2.33 -14.28 13.80
CA SER A 401 -3.53 -14.83 13.18
C SER A 401 -3.61 -16.29 13.54
N SER A 402 -4.72 -16.75 14.13
CA SER A 402 -4.87 -18.14 14.57
C SER A 402 -6.28 -18.64 14.25
N SER A 403 -6.40 -19.87 13.79
CA SER A 403 -7.69 -20.50 13.51
C SER A 403 -7.77 -21.91 14.03
N LEU A 404 -8.94 -22.27 14.52
CA LEU A 404 -9.33 -23.64 14.80
C LEU A 404 -10.41 -24.06 13.80
N ILE A 405 -10.10 -25.03 12.95
CA ILE A 405 -10.95 -25.45 11.84
C ILE A 405 -11.46 -26.86 12.16
N TRP A 406 -12.76 -26.98 12.38
CA TRP A 406 -13.43 -28.23 12.70
C TRP A 406 -14.25 -28.72 11.52
N LYS A 407 -13.83 -29.84 10.91
CA LYS A 407 -14.59 -30.55 9.89
C LYS A 407 -15.71 -31.31 10.59
N LEU A 408 -16.94 -30.78 10.48
CA LEU A 408 -18.14 -31.39 11.05
C LEU A 408 -18.52 -32.65 10.25
N SER A 409 -18.26 -32.62 8.93
CA SER A 409 -18.40 -33.70 7.97
C SER A 409 -17.43 -33.46 6.78
N ASP A 410 -17.47 -34.30 5.78
CA ASP A 410 -16.69 -34.12 4.54
C ASP A 410 -17.13 -32.88 3.74
N THR A 411 -18.31 -32.36 4.00
CA THR A 411 -18.89 -31.22 3.29
C THR A 411 -19.19 -30.01 4.16
N GLN A 412 -18.95 -30.06 5.46
CA GLN A 412 -19.28 -28.99 6.38
C GLN A 412 -18.12 -28.71 7.32
N THR A 413 -17.84 -27.45 7.53
CA THR A 413 -16.73 -26.97 8.37
C THR A 413 -17.18 -25.80 9.22
N LEU A 414 -16.74 -25.79 10.47
CA LEU A 414 -16.84 -24.65 11.37
C LEU A 414 -15.43 -24.14 11.66
N ARG A 415 -15.22 -22.84 11.53
CA ARG A 415 -13.95 -22.19 11.83
C ARG A 415 -14.17 -21.15 12.92
N GLY A 416 -13.34 -21.20 13.96
CA GLY A 416 -13.15 -20.12 14.90
C GLY A 416 -11.79 -19.48 14.67
N ALA A 417 -11.72 -18.15 14.60
CA ALA A 417 -10.47 -17.43 14.39
C ALA A 417 -10.27 -16.34 15.47
N TYR A 418 -9.01 -16.10 15.78
CA TYR A 418 -8.57 -15.00 16.63
C TYR A 418 -7.45 -14.23 15.96
N THR A 419 -7.55 -12.91 15.96
CA THR A 419 -6.51 -12.00 15.47
C THR A 419 -6.10 -11.05 16.58
N LEU A 420 -4.79 -10.95 16.84
CA LEU A 420 -4.16 -9.89 17.59
C LEU A 420 -3.33 -9.04 16.63
N ASP A 421 -3.48 -7.72 16.73
CA ASP A 421 -2.59 -6.77 16.10
C ASP A 421 -2.24 -5.68 17.13
N HIS A 422 -0.99 -5.61 17.53
CA HIS A 422 -0.50 -4.69 18.54
C HIS A 422 0.69 -3.90 18.00
N ALA A 423 0.48 -2.62 17.73
CA ALA A 423 1.49 -1.73 17.20
C ALA A 423 1.87 -0.65 18.19
N ARG A 424 3.17 -0.51 18.44
CA ARG A 424 3.78 0.64 19.08
C ARG A 424 4.23 1.61 18.00
N HIS A 425 3.54 2.73 17.87
CA HIS A 425 3.68 3.71 16.79
C HIS A 425 4.20 5.03 17.36
N ARG A 426 5.50 5.31 17.22
CA ARG A 426 6.12 6.56 17.65
C ARG A 426 6.33 7.49 16.47
N GLN A 427 5.89 8.72 16.62
CA GLN A 427 6.09 9.78 15.64
C GLN A 427 6.91 10.91 16.26
N THR A 428 8.05 11.23 15.61
CA THR A 428 8.95 12.31 16.03
C THR A 428 9.27 13.22 14.86
N GLY A 429 9.50 14.49 15.15
CA GLY A 429 9.94 15.47 14.15
C GLY A 429 11.30 16.03 14.55
N MET A 430 12.35 15.22 14.50
CA MET A 430 13.70 15.64 14.91
C MET A 430 14.24 16.74 14.02
N TYR A 431 15.04 17.63 14.59
CA TYR A 431 15.82 18.64 13.86
C TYR A 431 17.27 18.20 13.80
N GLY A 432 17.83 18.24 12.58
CA GLY A 432 19.21 17.88 12.30
C GLY A 432 19.94 18.95 11.51
N GLN A 433 21.25 18.88 11.56
CA GLN A 433 22.11 19.73 10.74
C GLN A 433 22.16 19.25 9.29
N ILE A 434 22.50 20.17 8.40
CA ILE A 434 22.72 19.93 6.98
C ILE A 434 24.21 20.08 6.71
N ASP A 435 24.80 19.17 5.95
CA ASP A 435 26.18 19.25 5.48
C ASP A 435 26.29 20.22 4.30
N PHE A 436 26.95 21.32 4.52
CA PHE A 436 27.25 22.36 3.52
C PHE A 436 28.70 22.27 3.01
N SER A 437 29.41 21.17 3.20
CA SER A 437 30.78 21.00 2.70
C SER A 437 30.87 21.21 1.18
N ASN A 438 29.82 20.86 0.43
CA ASN A 438 29.58 21.32 -0.93
C ASN A 438 28.49 22.39 -0.94
N PRO A 439 28.82 23.68 -1.10
CA PRO A 439 27.84 24.78 -0.97
C PRO A 439 26.78 24.80 -2.08
N THR A 440 26.97 24.09 -3.18
CA THR A 440 26.02 23.97 -4.28
C THR A 440 25.20 22.68 -4.25
N GLU A 441 25.62 21.70 -3.46
CA GLU A 441 24.96 20.40 -3.32
C GLU A 441 24.92 19.97 -1.84
N PRO A 442 24.20 20.71 -0.98
CA PRO A 442 24.06 20.32 0.41
C PRO A 442 23.34 18.99 0.56
N ARG A 443 23.67 18.24 1.62
CA ARG A 443 23.09 16.94 1.94
C ARG A 443 22.74 16.85 3.41
N PHE A 444 21.85 15.93 3.77
CA PHE A 444 21.62 15.62 5.18
C PHE A 444 22.78 14.79 5.75
N PHE A 445 23.28 15.13 6.94
CA PHE A 445 24.19 14.24 7.69
C PHE A 445 23.49 12.92 8.01
N ASP A 446 22.23 12.99 8.45
CA ASP A 446 21.37 11.83 8.67
C ASP A 446 19.99 12.10 8.08
N VAL A 447 19.53 11.23 7.19
CA VAL A 447 18.21 11.33 6.54
C VAL A 447 17.03 11.20 7.52
N PHE A 448 17.28 10.73 8.75
CA PHE A 448 16.30 10.68 9.85
C PHE A 448 16.58 11.72 10.93
N ALA A 449 17.37 12.75 10.63
CA ALA A 449 17.70 13.88 11.50
C ALA A 449 18.21 13.46 12.89
N GLY A 450 19.30 12.75 12.94
CA GLY A 450 19.99 12.40 14.18
C GLY A 450 19.49 11.14 14.87
N LEU A 451 18.66 10.31 14.24
CA LEU A 451 18.32 8.98 14.80
C LEU A 451 19.47 7.99 14.63
N HIS A 452 20.25 8.08 13.54
CA HIS A 452 21.43 7.25 13.29
C HIS A 452 22.73 7.96 13.66
N ASP A 453 22.77 9.28 13.49
CA ASP A 453 23.91 10.14 13.80
C ASP A 453 23.52 11.19 14.84
N THR A 454 23.84 10.93 16.11
CA THR A 454 23.45 11.79 17.23
C THR A 454 24.27 13.07 17.32
N ASP A 455 25.45 13.13 16.71
CA ASP A 455 26.38 14.27 16.83
C ASP A 455 25.88 15.48 16.03
N HIS A 456 25.01 15.26 15.03
CA HIS A 456 24.44 16.30 14.18
C HIS A 456 22.98 16.66 14.55
N ARG A 457 22.55 16.38 15.78
CA ARG A 457 21.29 16.86 16.33
C ARG A 457 21.39 18.35 16.69
N ILE A 458 20.28 19.06 16.52
CA ILE A 458 20.20 20.43 17.02
C ILE A 458 19.71 20.42 18.45
N VAL A 459 20.51 21.01 19.34
CA VAL A 459 20.27 21.07 20.77
C VAL A 459 20.16 22.54 21.18
N ASN A 460 19.19 22.87 22.04
CA ASN A 460 19.02 24.23 22.54
C ASN A 460 19.91 24.54 23.75
N LEU A 461 19.88 25.77 24.27
CA LEU A 461 20.67 26.21 25.40
C LEU A 461 20.38 25.46 26.72
N ASP A 462 19.25 24.80 26.85
CA ASP A 462 18.87 23.96 27.99
C ASP A 462 19.32 22.50 27.83
N GLY A 463 20.02 22.15 26.75
CA GLY A 463 20.42 20.76 26.44
C GLY A 463 19.31 19.88 25.87
N TYR A 464 18.21 20.49 25.44
CA TYR A 464 17.08 19.77 24.83
C TYR A 464 17.28 19.56 23.32
N GLU A 465 17.20 18.30 22.86
CA GLU A 465 17.23 17.97 21.44
C GLU A 465 15.96 18.46 20.76
N LEU A 466 16.08 19.42 19.86
CA LEU A 466 14.95 20.07 19.23
C LEU A 466 14.14 19.10 18.35
N ARG A 467 12.84 19.25 18.41
CA ARG A 467 11.89 18.50 17.59
C ARG A 467 10.60 19.26 17.38
N SER A 468 9.96 19.05 16.24
CA SER A 468 8.65 19.62 15.91
C SER A 468 7.48 18.82 16.48
N ARG A 469 7.72 17.55 16.82
CA ARG A 469 6.71 16.58 17.28
C ARG A 469 7.38 15.47 18.09
N ASP A 470 6.73 15.03 19.17
CA ASP A 470 7.07 13.79 19.88
C ASP A 470 5.80 13.20 20.49
N ARG A 471 5.33 12.10 19.94
CA ARG A 471 4.14 11.40 20.40
C ARG A 471 4.29 9.89 20.22
N LEU A 472 3.63 9.14 21.10
CA LEU A 472 3.61 7.68 21.10
C LEU A 472 2.18 7.20 21.17
N SER A 473 1.75 6.39 20.23
CA SER A 473 0.47 5.70 20.30
C SER A 473 0.64 4.20 20.25
N TYR A 474 -0.30 3.49 20.89
CA TYR A 474 -0.49 2.06 20.75
C TYR A 474 -1.80 1.82 20.01
N ALA A 475 -1.75 1.02 18.94
CA ALA A 475 -2.92 0.54 18.23
C ALA A 475 -3.07 -0.94 18.53
N ILE A 476 -4.18 -1.31 19.17
CA ILE A 476 -4.40 -2.67 19.67
C ILE A 476 -5.73 -3.16 19.12
N LEU A 477 -5.70 -4.20 18.28
CA LEU A 477 -6.87 -4.90 17.78
C LEU A 477 -6.89 -6.31 18.38
N ASN A 478 -7.99 -6.65 19.06
CA ASN A 478 -8.36 -8.03 19.34
C ASN A 478 -9.62 -8.35 18.55
N GLN A 479 -9.57 -9.36 17.69
CA GLN A 479 -10.71 -9.72 16.88
C GLN A 479 -11.03 -11.21 17.01
N PHE A 480 -12.30 -11.50 17.19
CA PHE A 480 -12.82 -12.86 17.15
C PHE A 480 -13.67 -13.02 15.89
N ALA A 481 -13.60 -14.19 15.28
CA ALA A 481 -14.44 -14.52 14.15
C ALA A 481 -14.90 -15.97 14.20
N VAL A 482 -16.10 -16.19 13.67
CA VAL A 482 -16.68 -17.52 13.49
C VAL A 482 -17.22 -17.62 12.07
N GLU A 483 -16.92 -18.72 11.38
CA GLU A 483 -17.40 -18.98 10.03
C GLU A 483 -17.88 -20.42 9.91
N TYR A 484 -19.06 -20.59 9.33
CA TYR A 484 -19.55 -21.87 8.85
C TYR A 484 -19.44 -21.92 7.33
N ALA A 485 -18.90 -22.99 6.79
CA ALA A 485 -18.87 -23.28 5.37
C ALA A 485 -19.46 -24.65 5.07
N GLY A 486 -20.42 -24.70 4.15
CA GLY A 486 -21.11 -25.92 3.76
C GLY A 486 -21.17 -26.10 2.26
N ARG A 487 -21.04 -27.36 1.82
CA ARG A 487 -21.24 -27.82 0.45
C ARG A 487 -22.46 -28.72 0.41
N PHE A 488 -23.38 -28.44 -0.50
CA PHE A 488 -24.69 -29.11 -0.62
C PHE A 488 -24.93 -29.50 -2.06
N LEU A 489 -25.97 -30.28 -2.31
CA LEU A 489 -26.41 -30.68 -3.65
C LEU A 489 -25.26 -31.29 -4.48
N GLU A 490 -24.60 -32.29 -3.94
CA GLU A 490 -23.44 -32.93 -4.59
C GLU A 490 -22.32 -31.92 -4.94
N ASP A 491 -21.98 -31.04 -4.00
CA ASP A 491 -20.96 -29.99 -4.10
C ASP A 491 -21.28 -28.86 -5.08
N THR A 492 -22.48 -28.82 -5.66
CA THR A 492 -22.85 -27.76 -6.60
C THR A 492 -23.26 -26.46 -5.90
N LEU A 493 -23.75 -26.52 -4.67
CA LEU A 493 -24.12 -25.34 -3.88
C LEU A 493 -23.14 -25.18 -2.71
N ARG A 494 -22.52 -24.02 -2.62
CA ARG A 494 -21.64 -23.63 -1.52
C ARG A 494 -22.22 -22.46 -0.76
N VAL A 495 -22.21 -22.52 0.55
CA VAL A 495 -22.72 -21.49 1.46
C VAL A 495 -21.70 -21.21 2.54
N ASN A 496 -21.32 -19.96 2.69
CA ASN A 496 -20.48 -19.49 3.78
C ASN A 496 -21.23 -18.42 4.57
N VAL A 497 -21.25 -18.57 5.89
CA VAL A 497 -21.84 -17.60 6.82
C VAL A 497 -20.85 -17.34 7.92
N GLY A 498 -20.49 -16.10 8.10
CA GLY A 498 -19.49 -15.72 9.09
C GLY A 498 -19.84 -14.41 9.79
N VAL A 499 -19.20 -14.21 10.91
CA VAL A 499 -19.25 -12.97 11.69
C VAL A 499 -17.89 -12.71 12.29
N ARG A 500 -17.43 -11.46 12.26
CA ARG A 500 -16.27 -11.00 13.00
C ARG A 500 -16.64 -9.90 13.99
N ALA A 501 -15.97 -9.89 15.12
CA ALA A 501 -16.14 -8.90 16.17
C ALA A 501 -14.77 -8.30 16.50
N PRO A 502 -14.39 -7.17 15.88
CA PRO A 502 -13.19 -6.43 16.22
C PRO A 502 -13.43 -5.60 17.50
N PHE A 503 -12.46 -5.63 18.40
CA PHE A 503 -12.34 -4.75 19.57
C PHE A 503 -11.04 -3.99 19.41
N PHE A 504 -11.13 -2.71 19.14
CA PHE A 504 -10.01 -1.86 18.86
C PHE A 504 -9.82 -0.83 19.96
N LYS A 505 -8.57 -0.66 20.40
CA LYS A 505 -8.15 0.32 21.37
C LYS A 505 -6.98 1.14 20.83
N ARG A 506 -7.03 2.45 21.00
CA ARG A 506 -5.90 3.33 20.75
C ARG A 506 -5.54 4.12 21.99
N GLU A 507 -4.31 3.89 22.47
CA GLU A 507 -3.69 4.68 23.52
C GLU A 507 -2.81 5.76 22.87
N MET A 508 -2.92 7.00 23.31
CA MET A 508 -2.22 8.15 22.75
C MET A 508 -1.50 8.92 23.85
N ASN A 509 -0.17 9.05 23.68
CA ASN A 509 0.67 9.84 24.57
C ASN A 509 1.26 11.00 23.78
N GLN A 510 0.88 12.23 24.11
CA GLN A 510 1.43 13.46 23.57
C GLN A 510 2.48 14.02 24.51
N ASN A 511 3.75 13.99 24.08
CA ASN A 511 4.87 14.43 24.92
C ASN A 511 5.18 15.94 24.78
N CYS A 512 4.50 16.64 23.88
CA CYS A 512 4.70 18.06 23.63
C CYS A 512 3.44 18.85 24.00
N TYR A 513 3.57 20.14 24.18
CA TYR A 513 2.43 21.04 24.37
C TYR A 513 1.59 21.09 23.10
N SER A 514 0.31 20.78 23.23
CA SER A 514 -0.64 20.86 22.10
C SER A 514 -1.33 22.21 22.06
N GLN A 515 -1.33 22.89 20.92
CA GLN A 515 -2.12 24.08 20.75
C GLN A 515 -3.60 23.70 20.89
N SER A 516 -4.29 24.37 21.80
CA SER A 516 -5.73 24.11 22.03
C SER A 516 -6.51 24.30 20.73
N LYS A 517 -7.41 23.39 20.41
CA LYS A 517 -8.25 23.38 19.21
C LYS A 517 -7.44 23.37 17.90
N SER A 518 -6.32 22.63 17.89
CA SER A 518 -5.47 22.48 16.72
C SER A 518 -4.68 21.17 16.81
N SER A 519 -4.26 20.62 15.68
CA SER A 519 -3.31 19.51 15.62
C SER A 519 -1.84 19.96 15.80
N SER A 520 -1.60 21.26 15.90
CA SER A 520 -0.24 21.81 16.06
C SER A 520 0.30 21.58 17.46
N VAL A 521 1.59 21.29 17.54
CA VAL A 521 2.29 21.05 18.81
C VAL A 521 3.57 21.88 18.91
N VAL A 522 4.01 22.10 20.13
CA VAL A 522 5.28 22.75 20.46
C VAL A 522 6.05 21.87 21.44
N CYS A 523 7.18 21.35 20.99
CA CYS A 523 8.15 20.65 21.81
C CYS A 523 9.27 21.64 22.18
N SER A 524 9.21 22.19 23.37
CA SER A 524 10.09 23.28 23.80
C SER A 524 10.32 23.23 25.29
N THR A 525 11.44 23.80 25.74
CA THR A 525 11.75 24.06 27.14
C THR A 525 11.39 25.50 27.55
N GLU A 526 10.68 26.26 26.69
CA GLU A 526 10.18 27.58 27.02
C GLU A 526 9.36 27.56 28.35
N THR A 527 9.52 28.62 29.16
CA THR A 527 8.77 28.71 30.42
C THR A 527 7.27 28.64 30.19
N ALA A 528 6.62 27.66 30.80
CA ALA A 528 5.19 27.45 30.70
C ALA A 528 4.46 28.10 31.88
N VAL A 529 3.49 28.97 31.61
CA VAL A 529 2.69 29.65 32.65
C VAL A 529 1.24 29.22 32.51
N LYS A 530 0.74 28.51 33.57
CA LYS A 530 -0.66 28.05 33.61
C LYS A 530 -1.61 29.23 33.72
N GLN A 531 -2.67 29.23 32.93
CA GLN A 531 -3.72 30.23 32.89
C GLN A 531 -4.91 29.79 33.76
N ALA A 532 -5.83 30.72 34.04
CA ALA A 532 -7.03 30.47 34.85
C ALA A 532 -7.98 29.45 34.17
N ASP A 533 -7.96 29.34 32.85
CA ASP A 533 -8.77 28.40 32.06
C ASP A 533 -8.12 27.01 31.96
N GLY A 534 -7.05 26.74 32.70
CA GLY A 534 -6.32 25.47 32.64
C GLY A 534 -5.30 25.36 31.52
N THR A 535 -5.31 26.24 30.50
CA THR A 535 -4.30 26.27 29.43
C THR A 535 -2.96 26.82 29.89
N TYR A 536 -1.97 26.75 29.03
CA TYR A 536 -0.63 27.30 29.25
C TYR A 536 -0.24 28.33 28.19
N LYS A 537 0.47 29.35 28.62
CA LYS A 537 1.25 30.21 27.74
C LYS A 537 2.70 29.78 27.76
N LEU A 538 3.33 29.64 26.59
CA LEU A 538 4.73 29.27 26.46
C LEU A 538 5.55 30.47 26.04
N GLY A 539 6.49 30.90 26.88
CA GLY A 539 7.34 32.06 26.64
C GLY A 539 6.52 33.27 26.19
N THR A 540 6.81 33.78 25.00
CA THR A 540 6.13 34.96 24.41
C THR A 540 5.06 34.60 23.37
N ARG A 541 4.67 33.33 23.26
CA ARG A 541 3.68 32.87 22.29
C ARG A 541 2.29 33.40 22.60
N SER A 542 1.56 33.77 21.54
CA SER A 542 0.19 34.27 21.67
C SER A 542 -0.86 33.20 21.88
N GLN A 543 -0.57 31.98 21.37
CA GLN A 543 -1.50 30.84 21.43
C GLN A 543 -1.62 30.27 22.86
N SER A 544 -2.70 29.54 23.11
CA SER A 544 -2.92 28.78 24.31
C SER A 544 -2.66 27.29 24.05
N TYR A 545 -2.05 26.61 25.01
CA TYR A 545 -1.58 25.23 24.87
C TYR A 545 -2.12 24.38 26.03
N LEU A 546 -2.37 23.10 25.74
CA LEU A 546 -2.56 22.06 26.73
C LEU A 546 -1.22 21.42 27.05
N ALA A 547 -1.00 21.04 28.31
CA ALA A 547 0.18 20.29 28.72
C ALA A 547 0.25 18.92 28.02
N PRO A 548 1.41 18.26 27.99
CA PRO A 548 1.51 16.84 27.59
C PRO A 548 0.43 16.00 28.28
N TYR A 549 -0.17 15.05 27.56
CA TYR A 549 -1.33 14.29 28.02
C TYR A 549 -1.30 12.85 27.51
N GLU A 550 -2.09 12.01 28.16
CA GLU A 550 -2.41 10.65 27.76
C GLU A 550 -3.92 10.54 27.55
N ARG A 551 -4.33 9.80 26.52
CA ARG A 551 -5.73 9.54 26.14
C ARG A 551 -5.90 8.14 25.60
N GLU A 552 -7.14 7.67 25.71
CA GLU A 552 -7.57 6.38 25.19
C GLU A 552 -8.87 6.54 24.42
N VAL A 553 -9.01 5.82 23.29
CA VAL A 553 -10.29 5.66 22.58
C VAL A 553 -10.46 4.19 22.21
N GLU A 554 -11.71 3.74 22.26
CA GLU A 554 -12.09 2.37 21.96
C GLU A 554 -13.20 2.35 20.91
N PHE A 555 -13.16 1.34 20.04
CA PHE A 555 -14.18 1.09 19.01
C PHE A 555 -14.42 -0.41 18.93
N ASP A 556 -15.67 -0.81 18.81
CA ASP A 556 -16.06 -2.20 18.58
C ASP A 556 -17.23 -2.26 17.61
N ASP A 557 -17.39 -3.40 16.94
CA ASP A 557 -18.53 -3.65 16.04
C ASP A 557 -18.73 -5.16 15.85
N ILE A 558 -19.85 -5.52 15.24
CA ILE A 558 -20.18 -6.88 14.79
C ILE A 558 -20.42 -6.83 13.30
N LEU A 559 -19.60 -7.53 12.53
CA LEU A 559 -19.54 -7.45 11.09
C LEU A 559 -19.90 -8.80 10.45
N PRO A 560 -21.16 -9.01 10.03
CA PRO A 560 -21.58 -10.22 9.35
C PRO A 560 -21.07 -10.29 7.91
N ASN A 561 -20.90 -11.53 7.44
CA ASN A 561 -20.53 -11.87 6.07
C ASN A 561 -21.31 -13.14 5.66
N VAL A 562 -21.98 -13.08 4.51
CA VAL A 562 -22.69 -14.22 3.95
C VAL A 562 -22.39 -14.29 2.47
N ASN A 563 -22.00 -15.45 1.99
CA ASN A 563 -21.85 -15.66 0.56
C ASN A 563 -22.32 -17.04 0.13
N VAL A 564 -22.88 -17.09 -1.07
CA VAL A 564 -23.46 -18.30 -1.68
C VAL A 564 -22.97 -18.39 -3.12
N SER A 565 -22.54 -19.57 -3.54
CA SER A 565 -22.28 -19.83 -4.96
C SER A 565 -22.92 -21.15 -5.38
N TRP A 566 -23.50 -21.15 -6.58
CA TRP A 566 -24.18 -22.31 -7.14
C TRP A 566 -23.69 -22.60 -8.55
N ASN A 567 -23.13 -23.79 -8.71
CA ASN A 567 -22.77 -24.37 -9.99
C ASN A 567 -23.94 -25.19 -10.54
N PHE A 568 -24.68 -24.69 -11.52
CA PHE A 568 -25.87 -25.36 -12.01
C PHE A 568 -25.64 -26.20 -13.27
N THR A 569 -24.49 -26.13 -13.95
CA THR A 569 -24.17 -26.94 -15.12
C THR A 569 -22.72 -27.33 -15.31
N GLY A 570 -21.91 -27.35 -14.25
CA GLY A 570 -20.45 -27.61 -14.33
C GLY A 570 -19.61 -26.42 -14.79
N ALA A 571 -20.00 -25.75 -15.88
CA ALA A 571 -19.30 -24.56 -16.41
C ALA A 571 -19.90 -23.24 -15.90
N HIS A 572 -21.15 -23.24 -15.47
CA HIS A 572 -21.92 -22.05 -15.15
C HIS A 572 -22.16 -21.92 -13.65
N TRP A 573 -21.78 -20.78 -13.09
CA TRP A 573 -21.95 -20.43 -11.69
C TRP A 573 -22.72 -19.13 -11.55
N VAL A 574 -23.56 -19.07 -10.55
CA VAL A 574 -24.08 -17.80 -10.01
C VAL A 574 -23.63 -17.67 -8.57
N TYR A 575 -23.41 -16.45 -8.12
CA TYR A 575 -23.07 -16.20 -6.72
C TYR A 575 -23.70 -14.90 -6.23
N GLY A 576 -23.88 -14.83 -4.92
CA GLY A 576 -24.27 -13.60 -4.24
C GLY A 576 -23.58 -13.47 -2.92
N SER A 577 -23.23 -12.25 -2.54
CA SER A 577 -22.62 -11.96 -1.24
C SER A 577 -23.24 -10.74 -0.56
N PHE A 578 -23.17 -10.77 0.76
CA PHE A 578 -23.46 -9.68 1.67
C PHE A 578 -22.32 -9.58 2.67
N ALA A 579 -21.76 -8.40 2.87
CA ALA A 579 -20.71 -8.17 3.86
C ALA A 579 -20.81 -6.79 4.50
N GLN A 580 -20.49 -6.70 5.77
CA GLN A 580 -20.23 -5.44 6.46
C GLN A 580 -18.75 -5.30 6.78
N SER A 581 -18.22 -4.09 6.59
CA SER A 581 -16.83 -3.74 6.87
C SER A 581 -16.75 -2.36 7.50
N LEU A 582 -15.61 -2.03 8.10
CA LEU A 582 -15.40 -0.74 8.75
C LEU A 582 -14.00 -0.18 8.43
N THR A 583 -13.86 1.13 8.64
CA THR A 583 -12.59 1.86 8.70
C THR A 583 -12.61 2.79 9.92
N LEU A 584 -11.60 2.67 10.76
CA LEU A 584 -11.47 3.46 11.97
C LEU A 584 -10.90 4.85 11.69
N PRO A 585 -11.17 5.86 12.56
CA PRO A 585 -10.54 7.17 12.47
C PRO A 585 -9.01 7.08 12.52
N ARG A 586 -8.34 7.99 11.77
CA ARG A 586 -6.88 8.05 11.71
C ARG A 586 -6.27 8.61 12.98
N THR A 587 -5.09 8.11 13.37
CA THR A 587 -4.40 8.58 14.59
C THR A 587 -4.12 10.06 14.58
N ASP A 588 -3.69 10.62 13.46
CA ASP A 588 -3.27 12.02 13.40
C ASP A 588 -4.38 12.98 13.83
N ASN A 589 -5.61 12.66 13.48
CA ASN A 589 -6.77 13.50 13.77
C ASN A 589 -7.24 13.37 15.23
N LEU A 590 -7.02 12.21 15.85
CA LEU A 590 -7.34 11.98 17.26
C LEU A 590 -6.46 12.79 18.23
N TYR A 591 -5.37 13.40 17.75
CA TYR A 591 -4.51 14.31 18.53
C TYR A 591 -4.98 15.76 18.53
N THR A 592 -6.08 16.12 17.86
CA THR A 592 -6.71 17.42 17.99
C THR A 592 -7.53 17.44 19.27
N VAL A 593 -7.16 18.29 20.25
CA VAL A 593 -7.73 18.28 21.60
C VAL A 593 -8.08 19.68 22.09
N PHE A 594 -9.00 19.73 23.05
CA PHE A 594 -9.41 20.91 23.81
C PHE A 594 -9.93 20.50 25.19
N PHE A 595 -10.19 21.46 26.08
CA PHE A 595 -10.93 21.17 27.30
C PHE A 595 -12.44 21.14 27.01
N ASP A 596 -13.13 20.13 27.55
CA ASP A 596 -14.59 20.10 27.58
C ASP A 596 -15.17 21.00 28.70
N THR A 597 -16.50 20.94 28.93
CA THR A 597 -17.19 21.73 29.93
C THR A 597 -16.80 21.38 31.37
N ASP A 598 -16.32 20.16 31.58
CA ASP A 598 -15.90 19.65 32.91
C ASP A 598 -14.41 19.91 33.17
N GLY A 599 -13.69 20.39 32.18
CA GLY A 599 -12.27 20.71 32.24
C GLY A 599 -11.34 19.53 31.90
N ASP A 600 -11.89 18.45 31.36
CA ASP A 600 -11.15 17.29 30.92
C ASP A 600 -10.67 17.47 29.48
N ILE A 601 -9.51 16.89 29.15
CA ILE A 601 -8.96 16.91 27.80
C ILE A 601 -9.76 15.94 26.93
N THR A 602 -10.40 16.47 25.91
CA THR A 602 -11.20 15.71 24.95
C THR A 602 -10.85 16.05 23.50
N SER A 603 -11.38 15.29 22.54
CA SER A 603 -11.34 15.58 21.12
C SER A 603 -12.74 15.54 20.52
N PRO A 604 -12.94 16.12 19.34
CA PRO A 604 -14.16 15.88 18.59
C PRO A 604 -14.37 14.37 18.40
N ILE A 605 -15.62 13.93 18.57
CA ILE A 605 -15.98 12.52 18.36
C ILE A 605 -16.06 12.27 16.87
N THR A 606 -15.37 11.22 16.42
CA THR A 606 -15.43 10.72 15.05
C THR A 606 -15.76 9.24 15.12
N GLU A 607 -16.90 8.85 14.55
CA GLU A 607 -17.34 7.47 14.48
C GLU A 607 -16.61 6.72 13.38
N PRO A 608 -16.43 5.39 13.47
CA PRO A 608 -15.93 4.59 12.37
C PRO A 608 -16.82 4.72 11.13
N GLU A 609 -16.19 4.74 9.96
CA GLU A 609 -16.89 4.54 8.69
C GLU A 609 -17.33 3.09 8.57
N LYS A 610 -18.54 2.84 8.06
CA LYS A 610 -19.08 1.50 7.88
C LYS A 610 -19.57 1.32 6.46
N THR A 611 -19.28 0.15 5.88
CA THR A 611 -19.83 -0.23 4.57
C THR A 611 -20.68 -1.46 4.68
N THR A 612 -21.79 -1.46 3.91
CA THR A 612 -22.65 -2.62 3.68
C THR A 612 -22.67 -2.88 2.19
N THR A 613 -22.09 -3.99 1.76
CA THR A 613 -21.93 -4.34 0.34
C THR A 613 -22.76 -5.56 -0.02
N TYR A 614 -23.41 -5.50 -1.18
CA TYR A 614 -24.15 -6.58 -1.84
C TYR A 614 -23.57 -6.82 -3.22
N ASP A 615 -23.28 -8.08 -3.56
CA ASP A 615 -22.85 -8.50 -4.89
C ASP A 615 -23.78 -9.59 -5.43
N LEU A 616 -24.02 -9.54 -6.73
CA LEU A 616 -24.64 -10.62 -7.49
C LEU A 616 -23.86 -10.83 -8.77
N GLY A 617 -23.32 -12.03 -8.97
CA GLY A 617 -22.46 -12.30 -10.10
C GLY A 617 -22.70 -13.64 -10.78
N TYR A 618 -22.16 -13.73 -11.98
CA TYR A 618 -22.19 -14.90 -12.83
C TYR A 618 -20.76 -15.23 -13.31
N ARG A 619 -20.43 -16.52 -13.37
CA ARG A 619 -19.16 -17.03 -13.91
C ARG A 619 -19.41 -18.11 -14.93
N TYR A 620 -18.59 -18.09 -15.97
CA TYR A 620 -18.49 -19.15 -16.98
C TYR A 620 -17.05 -19.64 -17.05
N GLN A 621 -16.86 -20.95 -16.87
CA GLN A 621 -15.53 -21.52 -16.73
C GLN A 621 -15.39 -22.82 -17.51
N THR A 622 -14.54 -22.79 -18.54
CA THR A 622 -14.17 -23.96 -19.34
C THR A 622 -12.65 -24.16 -19.35
N GLY A 623 -12.14 -25.10 -20.15
CA GLY A 623 -10.70 -25.30 -20.32
C GLY A 623 -9.99 -24.15 -21.03
N THR A 624 -10.70 -23.39 -21.87
CA THR A 624 -10.11 -22.35 -22.73
C THR A 624 -10.72 -20.96 -22.50
N LEU A 625 -11.80 -20.84 -21.73
CA LEU A 625 -12.52 -19.60 -21.47
C LEU A 625 -12.90 -19.51 -20.00
N ILE A 626 -12.49 -18.42 -19.37
CA ILE A 626 -12.89 -18.04 -18.01
C ILE A 626 -13.48 -16.64 -18.11
N ALA A 627 -14.72 -16.46 -17.65
CA ALA A 627 -15.37 -15.16 -17.62
C ALA A 627 -16.14 -14.98 -16.33
N SER A 628 -16.20 -13.75 -15.84
CA SER A 628 -17.08 -13.34 -14.75
C SER A 628 -17.64 -11.96 -14.99
N ALA A 629 -18.84 -11.74 -14.48
CA ALA A 629 -19.49 -10.45 -14.44
C ALA A 629 -20.33 -10.36 -13.16
N ASN A 630 -20.32 -9.19 -12.52
CA ASN A 630 -21.16 -8.92 -11.35
C ASN A 630 -21.67 -7.50 -11.34
N VAL A 631 -22.80 -7.32 -10.69
CA VAL A 631 -23.33 -6.02 -10.26
C VAL A 631 -23.21 -5.94 -8.76
N TRP A 632 -22.92 -4.75 -8.28
CA TRP A 632 -22.73 -4.54 -6.86
C TRP A 632 -23.32 -3.21 -6.40
N TYR A 633 -23.67 -3.15 -5.11
CA TYR A 633 -24.11 -1.96 -4.41
C TYR A 633 -23.43 -1.90 -3.05
N THR A 634 -22.89 -0.75 -2.71
CA THR A 634 -22.27 -0.48 -1.41
C THR A 634 -22.86 0.78 -0.81
N LYS A 635 -23.49 0.64 0.35
CA LYS A 635 -23.82 1.78 1.21
C LYS A 635 -22.63 2.08 2.09
N PHE A 636 -22.14 3.31 2.03
CA PHE A 636 -21.00 3.79 2.80
C PHE A 636 -21.48 4.85 3.79
N ASP A 637 -21.66 4.43 5.04
CA ASP A 637 -22.17 5.26 6.14
C ASP A 637 -21.05 5.96 6.89
N ASN A 638 -21.32 7.15 7.42
CA ASN A 638 -20.40 7.91 8.28
C ASN A 638 -19.09 8.31 7.60
N ARG A 639 -19.12 8.68 6.31
CA ARG A 639 -17.91 9.13 5.59
C ARG A 639 -17.18 10.20 6.41
N ILE A 640 -15.87 10.00 6.62
CA ILE A 640 -15.02 10.92 7.35
C ILE A 640 -14.35 11.88 6.37
N VAL A 641 -14.48 13.19 6.59
CA VAL A 641 -13.74 14.25 5.92
C VAL A 641 -13.19 15.25 6.92
N SER A 642 -12.11 15.94 6.55
CA SER A 642 -11.56 17.04 7.35
C SER A 642 -12.33 18.32 7.07
N ARG A 643 -12.91 18.91 8.10
CA ARG A 643 -13.66 20.17 8.03
C ARG A 643 -13.37 21.07 9.23
N TYR A 644 -13.65 22.36 9.09
CA TYR A 644 -13.64 23.32 10.20
C TYR A 644 -15.02 23.37 10.87
N ASP A 645 -15.06 23.10 12.18
CA ASP A 645 -16.25 23.28 13.00
C ASP A 645 -16.23 24.66 13.67
N GLN A 646 -17.25 25.47 13.41
CA GLN A 646 -17.32 26.84 13.89
C GLN A 646 -17.64 26.93 15.37
N ASP A 647 -18.48 26.04 15.89
CA ASP A 647 -18.89 26.06 17.30
C ASP A 647 -17.71 25.65 18.20
N LEU A 648 -16.96 24.63 17.78
CA LEU A 648 -15.75 24.20 18.45
C LEU A 648 -14.53 25.10 18.13
N GLY A 649 -14.55 25.79 16.99
CA GLY A 649 -13.46 26.65 16.51
C GLY A 649 -12.20 25.84 16.15
N VAL A 650 -12.36 24.65 15.55
CA VAL A 650 -11.28 23.70 15.26
C VAL A 650 -11.51 22.96 13.96
N SER A 651 -10.43 22.65 13.23
CA SER A 651 -10.45 21.72 12.10
C SER A 651 -10.13 20.31 12.59
N PHE A 652 -10.97 19.37 12.23
CA PHE A 652 -10.78 17.95 12.55
C PHE A 652 -11.51 17.07 11.54
N ASP A 653 -11.18 15.78 11.54
CA ASP A 653 -11.94 14.78 10.79
C ASP A 653 -13.29 14.55 11.48
N SER A 654 -14.36 14.64 10.72
CA SER A 654 -15.72 14.42 11.21
C SER A 654 -16.53 13.64 10.18
N ASN A 655 -17.56 12.97 10.68
CA ASN A 655 -18.52 12.28 9.83
C ASN A 655 -19.45 13.31 9.16
N VAL A 656 -19.54 13.26 7.83
CA VAL A 656 -20.27 14.28 7.04
C VAL A 656 -21.48 13.70 6.29
N GLY A 657 -21.76 12.42 6.43
CA GLY A 657 -22.89 11.76 5.81
C GLY A 657 -22.51 10.50 5.04
N ASP A 658 -23.42 10.07 4.21
CA ASP A 658 -23.38 8.76 3.56
C ASP A 658 -23.04 8.92 2.07
N VAL A 659 -22.59 7.83 1.46
CA VAL A 659 -22.37 7.72 0.02
C VAL A 659 -22.99 6.42 -0.46
N ASP A 660 -23.76 6.49 -1.52
CA ASP A 660 -24.23 5.32 -2.27
C ASP A 660 -23.29 5.05 -3.45
N LEU A 661 -22.78 3.84 -3.52
CA LEU A 661 -21.96 3.39 -4.64
C LEU A 661 -22.60 2.17 -5.29
N TYR A 662 -22.63 2.15 -6.60
CA TYR A 662 -23.09 1.00 -7.35
C TYR A 662 -22.31 0.84 -8.65
N GLY A 663 -22.26 -0.37 -9.15
CA GLY A 663 -21.49 -0.60 -10.35
C GLY A 663 -21.60 -1.99 -10.93
N PHE A 664 -20.77 -2.17 -11.92
CA PHE A 664 -20.66 -3.40 -12.68
C PHE A 664 -19.19 -3.70 -12.95
N ASP A 665 -18.79 -4.95 -12.72
CA ASP A 665 -17.46 -5.44 -13.08
C ASP A 665 -17.57 -6.62 -14.03
N SER A 666 -16.66 -6.73 -14.96
CA SER A 666 -16.50 -7.89 -15.83
C SER A 666 -15.05 -8.18 -16.15
N GLN A 667 -14.76 -9.46 -16.31
CA GLN A 667 -13.48 -9.93 -16.81
C GLN A 667 -13.65 -11.18 -17.65
N ILE A 668 -12.81 -11.32 -18.66
CA ILE A 668 -12.80 -12.47 -19.55
C ILE A 668 -11.35 -12.81 -19.92
N GLY A 669 -10.99 -14.07 -19.78
CA GLY A 669 -9.76 -14.66 -20.29
C GLY A 669 -10.11 -15.75 -21.30
N TRP A 670 -9.46 -15.74 -22.45
CA TRP A 670 -9.75 -16.66 -23.53
C TRP A 670 -8.48 -17.10 -24.26
N SER A 671 -8.28 -18.41 -24.36
CA SER A 671 -7.21 -19.02 -25.17
C SER A 671 -7.85 -19.77 -26.37
N PRO A 672 -8.15 -19.06 -27.48
CA PRO A 672 -8.88 -19.61 -28.62
C PRO A 672 -8.06 -20.67 -29.37
N VAL A 673 -6.78 -20.52 -29.45
CA VAL A 673 -5.82 -21.41 -30.11
C VAL A 673 -4.56 -21.51 -29.28
N GLU A 674 -3.78 -22.55 -29.50
CA GLU A 674 -2.47 -22.73 -28.84
C GLU A 674 -1.57 -21.50 -29.04
N GLY A 675 -0.99 -21.01 -27.95
CA GLY A 675 -0.09 -19.86 -27.91
C GLY A 675 -0.79 -18.50 -27.93
N LEU A 676 -2.09 -18.38 -28.16
CA LEU A 676 -2.79 -17.09 -28.14
C LEU A 676 -3.69 -16.99 -26.90
N SER A 677 -3.49 -15.95 -26.12
CA SER A 677 -4.30 -15.62 -24.96
C SER A 677 -4.78 -14.18 -25.02
N LEU A 678 -6.04 -13.99 -24.66
CA LEU A 678 -6.70 -12.71 -24.60
C LEU A 678 -7.27 -12.51 -23.19
N TYR A 679 -7.07 -11.35 -22.62
CA TYR A 679 -7.68 -10.92 -21.36
C TYR A 679 -8.30 -9.54 -21.53
N ALA A 680 -9.50 -9.35 -21.02
CA ALA A 680 -10.18 -8.06 -21.03
C ALA A 680 -10.97 -7.85 -19.75
N THR A 681 -11.04 -6.59 -19.31
CA THR A 681 -11.84 -6.15 -18.16
C THR A 681 -12.60 -4.88 -18.49
N ALA A 682 -13.75 -4.72 -17.85
CA ALA A 682 -14.49 -3.48 -17.84
C ALA A 682 -15.13 -3.29 -16.47
N SER A 683 -15.06 -2.06 -15.95
CA SER A 683 -15.72 -1.68 -14.71
C SER A 683 -16.42 -0.36 -14.89
N TYR A 684 -17.63 -0.30 -14.34
CA TYR A 684 -18.40 0.92 -14.16
C TYR A 684 -18.62 1.15 -12.66
N THR A 685 -18.36 2.35 -12.21
CA THR A 685 -18.57 2.77 -10.83
C THR A 685 -19.28 4.10 -10.83
N ASP A 686 -20.45 4.16 -10.21
CA ASP A 686 -21.14 5.41 -9.92
C ASP A 686 -21.17 5.61 -8.41
N SER A 687 -21.04 6.86 -7.98
CA SER A 687 -21.02 7.22 -6.56
C SER A 687 -21.81 8.51 -6.35
N GLU A 688 -22.71 8.49 -5.39
CA GLU A 688 -23.53 9.65 -5.03
C GLU A 688 -23.39 9.98 -3.55
N ILE A 689 -22.84 11.18 -3.25
CA ILE A 689 -22.74 11.71 -1.89
C ILE A 689 -24.13 12.20 -1.49
N ALA A 690 -24.67 11.69 -0.37
CA ALA A 690 -26.06 11.96 0.02
C ALA A 690 -26.27 13.39 0.51
N ASN A 691 -25.28 14.05 1.10
CA ASN A 691 -25.48 15.29 1.87
C ASN A 691 -24.45 16.37 1.54
N ASP A 692 -24.90 17.63 1.64
CA ASP A 692 -24.01 18.78 1.80
C ASP A 692 -23.45 18.78 3.23
N TYR A 693 -22.30 19.41 3.45
CA TYR A 693 -21.74 19.60 4.78
C TYR A 693 -21.24 21.03 5.03
N LEU A 694 -21.03 21.40 6.30
CA LEU A 694 -20.50 22.69 6.70
C LEU A 694 -18.99 22.62 6.92
N ASP A 695 -18.24 23.55 6.30
CA ASP A 695 -16.85 23.86 6.61
C ASP A 695 -16.79 25.29 7.16
N GLY A 696 -16.79 25.41 8.47
CA GLY A 696 -17.04 26.69 9.16
C GLY A 696 -18.46 27.17 8.93
N THR A 697 -18.61 28.36 8.32
CA THR A 697 -19.91 28.93 7.89
C THR A 697 -20.27 28.59 6.46
N THR A 698 -19.38 27.96 5.72
CA THR A 698 -19.56 27.70 4.28
C THR A 698 -20.23 26.35 4.10
N VAL A 699 -21.33 26.33 3.36
CA VAL A 699 -21.95 25.07 2.93
C VAL A 699 -21.19 24.55 1.73
N ILE A 700 -20.58 23.39 1.86
CA ILE A 700 -19.93 22.67 0.77
C ILE A 700 -20.99 21.82 0.06
N LYS A 701 -21.20 22.10 -1.21
CA LYS A 701 -22.28 21.53 -2.04
C LYS A 701 -21.88 20.16 -2.60
N THR A 702 -21.90 19.13 -1.75
CA THR A 702 -21.53 17.75 -2.10
C THR A 702 -22.71 16.83 -2.34
N GLY A 703 -23.92 17.20 -1.92
CA GLY A 703 -25.12 16.40 -2.15
C GLY A 703 -25.38 16.16 -3.66
N GLY A 704 -25.53 14.90 -4.06
CA GLY A 704 -25.66 14.47 -5.46
C GLY A 704 -24.36 14.52 -6.26
N LYS A 705 -23.19 14.66 -5.63
CA LYS A 705 -21.86 14.69 -6.28
C LYS A 705 -21.16 13.33 -6.19
N SER A 706 -20.27 13.08 -7.16
CA SER A 706 -19.46 11.88 -7.19
C SER A 706 -18.23 11.99 -6.30
N LEU A 707 -17.71 10.85 -5.83
CA LEU A 707 -16.44 10.79 -5.11
C LEU A 707 -15.28 11.23 -5.99
N THR A 708 -14.34 11.94 -5.37
CA THR A 708 -13.09 12.39 -6.04
C THR A 708 -12.22 11.20 -6.44
N GLU A 709 -11.43 11.39 -7.50
CA GLU A 709 -10.49 10.41 -8.08
C GLU A 709 -11.12 9.07 -8.49
N THR A 710 -12.43 8.99 -8.58
CA THR A 710 -13.19 7.79 -8.96
C THR A 710 -13.67 7.95 -10.41
N PRO A 711 -13.06 7.24 -11.37
CA PRO A 711 -13.55 7.29 -12.76
C PRO A 711 -14.82 6.42 -12.90
N ASP A 712 -15.81 6.90 -13.65
CA ASP A 712 -17.01 6.12 -13.94
C ASP A 712 -16.67 4.84 -14.70
N TRP A 713 -15.78 4.92 -15.68
CA TRP A 713 -15.38 3.79 -16.50
C TRP A 713 -13.88 3.52 -16.43
N THR A 714 -13.54 2.25 -16.30
CA THR A 714 -12.19 1.75 -16.55
C THR A 714 -12.25 0.52 -17.45
N PHE A 715 -11.32 0.43 -18.39
CA PHE A 715 -11.15 -0.75 -19.24
C PHE A 715 -9.72 -1.23 -19.16
N GLY A 716 -9.54 -2.55 -19.12
CA GLY A 716 -8.23 -3.20 -19.17
C GLY A 716 -8.22 -4.27 -20.26
N GLY A 717 -7.07 -4.56 -20.82
CA GLY A 717 -6.93 -5.64 -21.74
C GLY A 717 -5.48 -6.06 -21.95
N ARG A 718 -5.26 -7.33 -22.27
CA ARG A 718 -3.97 -7.88 -22.67
C ARG A 718 -4.18 -8.89 -23.79
N VAL A 719 -3.32 -8.83 -24.79
CA VAL A 719 -3.12 -9.89 -25.78
C VAL A 719 -1.71 -10.45 -25.60
N GLN A 720 -1.58 -11.75 -25.61
CA GLN A 720 -0.31 -12.46 -25.54
C GLN A 720 -0.27 -13.54 -26.59
N TYR A 721 0.85 -13.63 -27.30
CA TYR A 721 1.09 -14.67 -28.30
C TYR A 721 2.45 -15.30 -28.07
N GLU A 722 2.44 -16.62 -27.99
CA GLU A 722 3.66 -17.44 -27.81
C GLU A 722 3.86 -18.36 -29.02
N THR A 723 5.04 -18.34 -29.58
CA THR A 723 5.39 -19.22 -30.72
C THR A 723 6.87 -19.61 -30.65
N GLY A 724 7.13 -20.89 -30.45
CA GLY A 724 8.49 -21.39 -30.24
C GLY A 724 9.16 -20.72 -29.03
N PRO A 725 10.35 -20.10 -29.21
CA PRO A 725 11.03 -19.44 -28.08
C PRO A 725 10.54 -17.99 -27.82
N LEU A 726 9.66 -17.46 -28.64
CA LEU A 726 9.22 -16.06 -28.59
C LEU A 726 7.82 -15.93 -27.98
N GLN A 727 7.70 -15.12 -26.94
CA GLN A 727 6.44 -14.62 -26.39
C GLN A 727 6.38 -13.12 -26.61
N VAL A 728 5.26 -12.61 -27.12
CA VAL A 728 5.00 -11.17 -27.26
C VAL A 728 3.68 -10.83 -26.60
N GLY A 729 3.62 -9.67 -25.94
CA GLY A 729 2.45 -9.18 -25.26
C GLY A 729 2.21 -7.70 -25.48
N ALA A 730 0.95 -7.29 -25.39
CA ALA A 730 0.56 -5.90 -25.28
C ALA A 730 -0.60 -5.78 -24.31
N GLN A 731 -0.58 -4.75 -23.48
CA GLN A 731 -1.67 -4.46 -22.54
C GLN A 731 -2.11 -3.00 -22.64
N VAL A 732 -3.37 -2.76 -22.38
CA VAL A 732 -3.98 -1.43 -22.39
C VAL A 732 -4.75 -1.21 -21.10
N LYS A 733 -4.67 0.00 -20.55
CA LYS A 733 -5.53 0.48 -19.47
C LYS A 733 -6.10 1.83 -19.89
N TYR A 734 -7.41 1.93 -19.93
CA TYR A 734 -8.16 3.17 -20.01
C TYR A 734 -8.67 3.55 -18.63
N THR A 735 -8.53 4.82 -18.26
CA THR A 735 -9.08 5.42 -17.05
C THR A 735 -9.89 6.65 -17.47
N GLY A 736 -11.17 6.66 -17.10
CA GLY A 736 -12.09 7.76 -17.38
C GLY A 736 -11.72 9.06 -16.69
N GLU A 737 -12.51 10.09 -16.90
CA GLU A 737 -12.39 11.38 -16.20
C GLU A 737 -12.51 11.19 -14.69
N ARG A 738 -11.79 12.02 -13.92
CA ARG A 738 -11.79 11.93 -12.45
C ARG A 738 -11.99 13.32 -11.85
N TRP A 739 -12.97 13.45 -11.00
CA TRP A 739 -13.16 14.66 -10.21
C TRP A 739 -11.98 14.89 -9.26
N VAL A 740 -11.49 16.12 -9.21
CA VAL A 740 -10.40 16.57 -8.32
C VAL A 740 -10.97 17.13 -7.02
N THR A 741 -12.20 17.67 -7.07
CA THR A 741 -12.83 18.41 -5.97
C THR A 741 -14.12 17.75 -5.53
N ASP A 742 -14.46 17.87 -4.23
CA ASP A 742 -15.70 17.31 -3.66
C ASP A 742 -16.96 17.96 -4.25
N GLU A 743 -16.92 19.24 -4.65
CA GLU A 743 -18.03 19.92 -5.33
C GLU A 743 -18.13 19.58 -6.83
N ASN A 744 -17.24 18.71 -7.35
CA ASN A 744 -17.16 18.31 -8.75
C ASN A 744 -17.09 19.51 -9.73
N ASP A 745 -16.34 20.53 -9.38
CA ASP A 745 -16.16 21.72 -10.21
C ASP A 745 -14.79 21.77 -10.92
N LEU A 746 -13.94 20.76 -10.69
CA LEU A 746 -12.65 20.53 -11.34
C LEU A 746 -12.45 19.05 -11.61
N TYR A 747 -12.08 18.66 -12.84
CA TYR A 747 -11.79 17.28 -13.22
C TYR A 747 -10.51 17.15 -14.05
N THR A 748 -9.89 15.95 -14.02
CA THR A 748 -8.81 15.56 -14.95
C THR A 748 -9.39 14.74 -16.09
N GLU A 749 -8.88 14.99 -17.30
CA GLU A 749 -9.30 14.28 -18.51
C GLU A 749 -8.99 12.76 -18.41
N ALA A 750 -9.74 11.98 -19.17
CA ALA A 750 -9.51 10.57 -19.36
C ALA A 750 -8.19 10.30 -20.10
N TYR A 751 -7.58 9.15 -19.86
CA TYR A 751 -6.34 8.76 -20.52
C TYR A 751 -6.25 7.26 -20.81
N THR A 752 -5.35 6.90 -21.72
CA THR A 752 -5.10 5.50 -22.10
C THR A 752 -3.61 5.20 -22.12
N VAL A 753 -3.17 4.27 -21.30
CA VAL A 753 -1.79 3.79 -21.28
C VAL A 753 -1.71 2.43 -21.95
N VAL A 754 -0.77 2.30 -22.89
CA VAL A 754 -0.46 1.03 -23.57
C VAL A 754 0.95 0.61 -23.23
N ASN A 755 1.12 -0.63 -22.78
CA ASN A 755 2.42 -1.25 -22.55
C ASN A 755 2.63 -2.40 -23.53
N ALA A 756 3.88 -2.70 -23.87
CA ALA A 756 4.25 -3.82 -24.73
C ALA A 756 5.44 -4.58 -24.17
N ASP A 757 5.45 -5.89 -24.36
CA ASP A 757 6.54 -6.75 -23.92
C ASP A 757 6.87 -7.82 -24.95
N ALA A 758 8.15 -8.24 -24.96
CA ALA A 758 8.61 -9.38 -25.73
C ALA A 758 9.62 -10.16 -24.88
N LYS A 759 9.50 -11.48 -24.85
CA LYS A 759 10.39 -12.38 -24.12
C LYS A 759 10.88 -13.47 -25.08
N PHE A 760 12.18 -13.70 -25.09
CA PHE A 760 12.82 -14.76 -25.85
C PHE A 760 13.40 -15.80 -24.90
N ASP A 761 12.99 -17.06 -25.03
CA ASP A 761 13.49 -18.19 -24.24
C ASP A 761 14.88 -18.62 -24.74
N LEU A 762 15.90 -18.45 -23.91
CA LEU A 762 17.28 -18.81 -24.22
C LEU A 762 17.52 -20.33 -24.12
N GLY A 763 16.53 -21.09 -23.66
CA GLY A 763 16.50 -22.56 -23.75
C GLY A 763 16.68 -23.05 -25.19
N TYR A 764 16.27 -22.25 -26.18
CA TYR A 764 16.54 -22.50 -27.61
C TYR A 764 18.05 -22.64 -27.92
N PHE A 765 18.88 -21.94 -27.14
CA PHE A 765 20.36 -22.02 -27.22
C PHE A 765 20.98 -22.94 -26.16
N GLY A 766 20.15 -23.66 -25.39
CA GLY A 766 20.62 -24.59 -24.34
C GLY A 766 20.66 -24.02 -22.94
N TYR A 767 20.33 -22.75 -22.73
CA TYR A 767 20.23 -22.11 -21.39
C TYR A 767 18.82 -22.30 -20.84
N LYS A 768 18.55 -23.45 -20.20
CA LYS A 768 17.24 -23.79 -19.68
C LYS A 768 16.70 -22.73 -18.73
N ASN A 769 15.40 -22.44 -18.81
CA ASN A 769 14.68 -21.47 -17.98
C ASN A 769 15.28 -20.06 -17.94
N SER A 770 16.17 -19.74 -18.89
CA SER A 770 16.79 -18.43 -19.03
C SER A 770 16.13 -17.64 -20.16
N SER A 771 16.07 -16.34 -20.07
CA SER A 771 15.35 -15.51 -21.04
C SER A 771 15.96 -14.12 -21.20
N LEU A 772 15.68 -13.52 -22.36
CA LEU A 772 15.84 -12.08 -22.60
C LEU A 772 14.45 -11.48 -22.77
N ALA A 773 14.13 -10.43 -22.00
CA ALA A 773 12.87 -9.72 -22.09
C ALA A 773 13.11 -8.23 -22.39
N LEU A 774 12.30 -7.69 -23.28
CA LEU A 774 12.21 -6.26 -23.59
C LEU A 774 10.82 -5.79 -23.21
N ARG A 775 10.72 -4.63 -22.57
CA ARG A 775 9.45 -4.05 -22.11
C ARG A 775 9.41 -2.56 -22.39
N VAL A 776 8.24 -2.08 -22.76
CA VAL A 776 7.95 -0.67 -22.95
C VAL A 776 6.69 -0.35 -22.14
N VAL A 777 6.84 0.51 -21.17
CA VAL A 777 5.72 1.09 -20.40
C VAL A 777 5.34 2.40 -21.08
N ASN A 778 4.04 2.70 -21.18
CA ASN A 778 3.50 3.88 -21.83
C ASN A 778 4.04 4.07 -23.26
N LEU A 779 3.80 3.08 -24.14
CA LEU A 779 4.33 2.99 -25.49
C LEU A 779 4.14 4.27 -26.34
N PHE A 780 3.00 4.94 -26.17
CA PHE A 780 2.64 6.13 -26.95
C PHE A 780 3.01 7.45 -26.27
N ASP A 781 3.71 7.41 -25.13
CA ASP A 781 4.13 8.58 -24.35
C ASP A 781 2.95 9.48 -23.94
N GLU A 782 1.85 8.84 -23.53
CA GLU A 782 0.64 9.53 -23.06
C GLU A 782 0.97 10.43 -21.87
N LYS A 783 0.52 11.66 -21.91
CA LYS A 783 0.68 12.65 -20.84
C LYS A 783 -0.60 12.70 -20.02
N TYR A 784 -0.53 12.26 -18.77
CA TYR A 784 -1.69 12.17 -17.89
C TYR A 784 -1.34 12.58 -16.47
N PHE A 785 -2.33 12.99 -15.71
CA PHE A 785 -2.18 13.21 -14.28
C PHE A 785 -2.28 11.86 -13.56
N GLY A 786 -1.26 11.54 -12.75
CA GLY A 786 -1.21 10.35 -11.91
C GLY A 786 -2.02 10.51 -10.64
N SER A 787 -1.34 10.49 -9.48
CA SER A 787 -1.96 10.74 -8.17
C SER A 787 -2.40 12.18 -8.05
N ILE A 788 -3.58 12.40 -7.47
CA ILE A 788 -4.20 13.73 -7.30
C ILE A 788 -4.27 14.05 -5.81
N SER A 789 -4.01 15.28 -5.43
CA SER A 789 -4.33 15.83 -4.12
C SER A 789 -5.44 16.86 -4.31
N GLY A 790 -6.66 16.42 -4.01
CA GLY A 790 -7.87 17.20 -4.21
C GLY A 790 -8.14 18.21 -3.09
N ALA A 791 -9.25 18.94 -3.25
CA ALA A 791 -9.77 19.91 -2.29
C ALA A 791 -11.30 19.93 -2.32
N THR A 792 -11.93 20.71 -1.46
CA THR A 792 -13.39 20.88 -1.44
C THR A 792 -13.94 21.45 -2.74
N ASN A 793 -13.27 22.47 -3.31
CA ASN A 793 -13.64 23.07 -4.57
C ASN A 793 -12.42 23.71 -5.29
N ALA A 794 -12.60 24.13 -6.54
CA ALA A 794 -11.53 24.66 -7.39
C ALA A 794 -10.97 26.03 -6.96
N SER A 795 -11.57 26.69 -5.98
CA SER A 795 -11.00 27.93 -5.41
C SER A 795 -9.85 27.65 -4.43
N ARG A 796 -9.69 26.41 -4.00
CA ARG A 796 -8.59 25.96 -3.13
C ARG A 796 -7.47 25.35 -3.98
N SER A 797 -6.27 25.34 -3.41
CA SER A 797 -5.10 24.76 -4.09
C SER A 797 -5.25 23.23 -4.22
N THR A 798 -5.16 22.76 -5.45
CA THR A 798 -5.16 21.34 -5.82
C THR A 798 -3.86 21.00 -6.52
N TYR A 799 -3.41 19.78 -6.39
CA TYR A 799 -2.13 19.33 -6.94
C TYR A 799 -2.27 17.94 -7.57
N ALA A 800 -1.39 17.63 -8.51
CA ALA A 800 -1.26 16.28 -9.07
C ALA A 800 0.20 15.96 -9.40
N TYR A 801 0.53 14.66 -9.43
CA TYR A 801 1.78 14.17 -9.99
C TYR A 801 1.61 13.91 -11.49
N ARG A 802 2.70 14.03 -12.25
CA ARG A 802 2.73 13.56 -13.64
C ARG A 802 2.67 12.04 -13.67
N GLY A 803 1.98 11.47 -14.65
CA GLY A 803 2.14 10.06 -15.01
C GLY A 803 3.54 9.78 -15.56
N ALA A 804 4.02 8.55 -15.40
CA ALA A 804 5.31 8.15 -15.92
C ALA A 804 5.35 8.23 -17.46
N PRO A 805 6.40 8.79 -18.06
CA PRO A 805 6.55 8.86 -19.51
C PRO A 805 6.83 7.45 -20.11
N ARG A 806 6.91 7.38 -21.44
CA ARG A 806 7.39 6.16 -22.08
C ARG A 806 8.75 5.73 -21.52
N THR A 807 8.82 4.47 -21.11
CA THR A 807 10.00 3.91 -20.45
C THR A 807 10.33 2.56 -21.04
N LEU A 808 11.57 2.40 -21.53
CA LEU A 808 12.08 1.14 -22.05
C LEU A 808 12.90 0.41 -21.00
N GLN A 809 12.79 -0.92 -21.00
CA GLN A 809 13.54 -1.79 -20.11
C GLN A 809 13.94 -3.08 -20.82
N ALA A 810 15.16 -3.52 -20.59
CA ALA A 810 15.66 -4.84 -20.98
C ALA A 810 16.06 -5.64 -19.75
N THR A 811 15.68 -6.91 -19.69
CA THR A 811 16.01 -7.82 -18.59
C THR A 811 16.55 -9.13 -19.12
N VAL A 812 17.71 -9.54 -18.63
CA VAL A 812 18.24 -10.89 -18.83
C VAL A 812 18.00 -11.70 -17.58
N THR A 813 17.40 -12.86 -17.72
CA THR A 813 17.21 -13.85 -16.66
C THR A 813 18.10 -15.05 -16.95
N TYR A 814 18.94 -15.42 -15.99
CA TYR A 814 19.69 -16.68 -16.00
C TYR A 814 19.20 -17.55 -14.85
N ALA A 815 18.77 -18.78 -15.17
CA ALA A 815 18.36 -19.77 -14.17
C ALA A 815 19.28 -21.00 -14.24
N PHE A 816 19.55 -21.63 -13.11
CA PHE A 816 20.45 -22.76 -12.95
C PHE A 816 19.91 -23.83 -12.02
#